data_0eb7eb9c95b549765fbb36ff95643bde
#
_entry.id   0eb7eb9c95b549765fbb36ff95643bde
#
_cell.length_a   1.000
_cell.length_b   1.000
_cell.length_c   1.000
_cell.angle_alpha   90.00
_cell.angle_beta   90.00
_cell.angle_gamma   90.00
#
_symmetry.space_group_name_H-M   'P 1'
#
loop_
_entity.id
_entity.type
_entity.pdbx_description
1 polymer ?
#
loop_
_entity_poly.entity_id
_entity_poly.type
_entity_poly.pdbx_seq_one_letter_code
_entity_poly.pdbx_strand_id
1 'polypeptide(L)'
;MKEGVILRARALGPRTTFVLLLAIPGLVYAQATTQTNGPTKDGSDLDVVTVTGIRASLTTSARQKRDSDIILDSITSEDLGKFPDANVAESLQRIPGVSIDRSLGEGSSVTVRGFGPQFNNVLLNGRSMANDTDNRSFQFDNIPAELISGADVYKSSQASIPEGGIGATINLKTPRPLDIGKSKGILSFKERYETLSKKATPNAFGLWSDVFDDDKIGLLLSASYQKRTAREDSFTVSGYVPKDSIGTQAGQTNGYGPNISPNVPLFTDVRFPRNYDLNESIHDTRRIGLTGTVQFRPSDNLTLTADGIYNRYDINRQVHTGAFFFLENEVRTASIDANRDVIAQTENGQWDNVMQNYPRKSLEQMVGFNADWKPTERLHIVGDASLSDAHDLGGSGDYFVVIGIPTNISWSQPEGGGMPTLNVLGAPITDPTNARAHYATAGGSNTLDTVEQGKLDVTFDADTGVFKTLSAGASVQRDHKSERVYGVGPAYCTYCGYPIVVDQTLLKPFNLGSNFLGGGLGGTTPLQFLQYDGQAYLNYLSSPAAANALDAHNGLPPGTTLAALQANGGYQVLPLPSSYLIKETDTAAYLEADFRGDAGPLPWFLKVGGRYVHTGVTAVGQNRVLQDVLWVSEGNQSPVYASATPVVQTFDSSYGYFLPSANFKLNLTDKLLLRLAASKTLTRPNPSDMRPNTTIDDARTGNMLASGGNPALKPYQSKNYDASLEWYPKTGMSFAAAYFRKVVNDFIDYGVAPEAFPIQNAQRLDQTSVINGNTHLADPNFTATTATFLTSRPRNLARTHVDGVELAGTYSFDFLPGWWRGFGLTANATIVNSDAKVSDSSHVTGRAFALPGLGNSYNVVGFYEQGPVSVRVAYNRRDKFLASLSGDGSGGPVFTQTYNQVDMRAAYQLTRYLNVFVEGTNIGQAHLIKKGLYNNELIGDYLDGAFYYAGVRLDF
;
A
#
# COMPACT_ATOMS: atom_id res chain seq x y z
N MET A 1 -28.64 -20.77 -31.37
CA MET A 1 -28.14 -19.80 -32.33
C MET A 1 -27.71 -18.56 -31.58
N LYS A 2 -26.39 -18.35 -31.47
CA LYS A 2 -25.66 -17.05 -31.48
C LYS A 2 -26.00 -16.07 -30.36
N GLU A 3 -25.13 -15.58 -29.53
CA GLU A 3 -23.67 -15.46 -29.50
C GLU A 3 -23.31 -15.19 -28.04
N GLY A 4 -22.52 -16.03 -27.43
CA GLY A 4 -21.86 -15.71 -26.16
C GLY A 4 -20.83 -14.61 -26.41
N VAL A 5 -21.08 -13.40 -25.95
CA VAL A 5 -20.06 -12.37 -25.84
C VAL A 5 -19.12 -12.78 -24.72
N ILE A 6 -18.16 -13.61 -25.06
CA ILE A 6 -16.95 -13.79 -24.27
C ILE A 6 -16.24 -12.45 -24.33
N LEU A 7 -16.07 -11.80 -23.16
CA LEU A 7 -15.10 -10.73 -22.95
C LEU A 7 -13.70 -11.25 -23.33
N ARG A 8 -13.40 -11.27 -24.62
CA ARG A 8 -12.03 -11.32 -25.10
C ARG A 8 -11.46 -9.92 -24.91
N ALA A 9 -10.92 -9.66 -23.72
CA ALA A 9 -9.76 -8.79 -23.68
C ALA A 9 -8.80 -9.37 -24.72
N ARG A 10 -8.50 -8.63 -25.80
CA ARG A 10 -7.36 -8.95 -26.64
C ARG A 10 -6.18 -9.01 -25.69
N ALA A 11 -5.80 -10.22 -25.31
CA ALA A 11 -4.47 -10.48 -24.87
C ALA A 11 -3.60 -10.05 -26.05
N LEU A 12 -3.01 -8.87 -25.95
CA LEU A 12 -1.74 -8.60 -26.62
C LEU A 12 -0.83 -9.73 -26.14
N GLY A 13 -0.52 -10.65 -27.03
CA GLY A 13 0.24 -11.83 -26.74
C GLY A 13 1.56 -11.43 -26.08
N PRO A 14 2.18 -12.31 -25.30
CA PRO A 14 3.49 -12.07 -24.70
C PRO A 14 4.57 -12.17 -25.79
N ARG A 15 4.63 -11.21 -26.70
CA ARG A 15 5.61 -11.12 -27.77
C ARG A 15 5.88 -9.64 -28.12
N THR A 16 6.36 -8.91 -27.15
CA THR A 16 7.31 -7.82 -27.39
C THR A 16 8.44 -8.02 -26.39
N THR A 17 9.16 -9.14 -26.59
CA THR A 17 10.49 -9.30 -26.04
C THR A 17 11.35 -8.28 -26.76
N PHE A 18 11.66 -7.16 -26.10
CA PHE A 18 12.75 -6.30 -26.51
C PHE A 18 14.04 -7.12 -26.36
N VAL A 19 14.46 -7.79 -27.43
CA VAL A 19 15.80 -8.36 -27.52
C VAL A 19 16.74 -7.19 -27.75
N LEU A 20 17.28 -6.64 -26.67
CA LEU A 20 18.45 -5.77 -26.75
C LEU A 20 19.66 -6.67 -27.05
N LEU A 21 20.08 -6.73 -28.31
CA LEU A 21 21.35 -7.32 -28.70
C LEU A 21 22.49 -6.54 -28.04
N LEU A 22 23.07 -7.08 -26.99
CA LEU A 22 24.36 -6.64 -26.43
C LEU A 22 25.48 -7.00 -27.42
N ALA A 23 25.77 -6.09 -28.33
CA ALA A 23 27.07 -6.09 -29.02
C ALA A 23 28.09 -5.43 -28.11
N ILE A 24 28.98 -6.18 -27.55
CA ILE A 24 30.16 -5.69 -26.81
C ILE A 24 31.21 -5.23 -27.85
N PRO A 25 31.53 -3.91 -27.93
CA PRO A 25 32.71 -3.50 -28.69
C PRO A 25 33.94 -3.61 -27.79
N GLY A 26 35.00 -4.09 -28.38
CA GLY A 26 36.27 -4.33 -27.72
C GLY A 26 36.96 -3.07 -27.19
N LEU A 27 37.76 -3.29 -26.17
CA LEU A 27 38.66 -2.35 -25.53
C LEU A 27 39.57 -1.63 -26.58
N VAL A 28 39.41 -0.31 -26.68
CA VAL A 28 40.38 0.54 -27.36
C VAL A 28 41.08 1.40 -26.29
N TYR A 29 42.41 1.28 -26.25
CA TYR A 29 43.31 2.09 -25.44
C TYR A 29 43.26 3.56 -25.91
N ALA A 30 42.95 4.50 -25.02
CA ALA A 30 43.07 5.90 -25.29
C ALA A 30 44.41 6.45 -24.72
N GLN A 31 45.22 7.04 -25.59
CA GLN A 31 46.42 7.81 -25.26
C GLN A 31 46.02 9.20 -24.76
N ALA A 32 46.72 9.64 -23.71
CA ALA A 32 46.59 10.98 -23.16
C ALA A 32 47.23 12.04 -24.07
N THR A 33 46.53 13.14 -24.35
CA THR A 33 47.09 14.35 -24.88
C THR A 33 46.85 15.53 -23.94
N THR A 34 47.89 16.35 -23.84
CA THR A 34 48.13 17.47 -22.93
C THR A 34 47.26 18.69 -23.23
N GLN A 35 46.80 19.36 -22.17
CA GLN A 35 46.11 20.64 -22.17
C GLN A 35 46.98 21.81 -22.61
N THR A 36 46.36 22.73 -23.36
CA THR A 36 46.82 24.12 -23.48
C THR A 36 45.66 25.05 -23.06
N ASN A 37 45.99 25.98 -22.15
CA ASN A 37 45.13 27.02 -21.61
C ASN A 37 44.77 28.09 -22.65
N GLY A 38 43.49 28.50 -22.71
CA GLY A 38 42.98 29.69 -23.42
C GLY A 38 41.90 30.41 -22.59
N PRO A 39 41.60 31.69 -22.78
CA PRO A 39 41.24 32.62 -21.73
C PRO A 39 39.72 32.69 -21.42
N THR A 40 39.46 33.12 -20.18
CA THR A 40 38.21 33.42 -19.52
C THR A 40 37.23 34.25 -20.32
N LYS A 41 35.96 33.81 -20.40
CA LYS A 41 34.76 34.59 -20.68
C LYS A 41 33.82 34.57 -19.48
N ASP A 42 33.50 35.77 -18.98
CA ASP A 42 32.40 36.00 -18.05
C ASP A 42 31.05 35.73 -18.71
N GLY A 43 30.17 35.06 -17.99
CA GLY A 43 28.76 34.85 -18.37
C GLY A 43 28.20 33.66 -17.68
N SER A 44 27.46 33.85 -16.61
CA SER A 44 26.54 32.98 -15.91
C SER A 44 26.19 31.60 -16.56
N ASP A 45 27.15 30.69 -16.60
CA ASP A 45 26.88 29.27 -16.77
C ASP A 45 26.68 28.69 -15.38
N LEU A 46 25.46 28.18 -15.15
CA LEU A 46 25.16 27.32 -14.00
C LEU A 46 25.99 26.05 -14.19
N ASP A 47 27.17 26.04 -13.58
CA ASP A 47 27.95 24.83 -13.42
C ASP A 47 27.01 23.75 -12.82
N VAL A 48 26.65 22.76 -13.60
CA VAL A 48 26.08 21.51 -13.14
C VAL A 48 27.19 20.81 -12.35
N VAL A 49 27.38 21.25 -11.11
CA VAL A 49 28.27 20.60 -10.17
C VAL A 49 27.70 19.21 -9.93
N THR A 50 28.37 18.18 -10.37
CA THR A 50 28.10 16.81 -9.98
C THR A 50 28.26 16.73 -8.46
N VAL A 51 27.14 16.86 -7.76
CA VAL A 51 27.05 16.91 -6.32
C VAL A 51 27.27 15.50 -5.79
N THR A 52 28.32 15.27 -5.02
CA THR A 52 28.60 13.98 -4.39
C THR A 52 28.64 14.14 -2.87
N GLY A 53 27.96 13.20 -2.15
CA GLY A 53 27.96 13.15 -0.71
C GLY A 53 26.73 13.73 -0.03
N ILE A 54 26.62 13.51 1.29
CA ILE A 54 25.45 13.88 2.12
C ILE A 54 25.22 15.39 2.11
N ARG A 55 26.28 16.20 2.37
CA ARG A 55 26.17 17.65 2.44
C ARG A 55 25.75 18.27 1.13
N ALA A 56 26.26 17.73 0.07
CA ALA A 56 26.00 18.22 -1.26
C ALA A 56 24.56 17.90 -1.69
N SER A 57 24.03 16.70 -1.40
CA SER A 57 22.61 16.35 -1.57
C SER A 57 21.70 17.29 -0.77
N LEU A 58 21.98 17.50 0.53
CA LEU A 58 21.21 18.41 1.38
C LEU A 58 21.23 19.87 0.88
N THR A 59 22.37 20.33 0.37
CA THR A 59 22.53 21.68 -0.18
C THR A 59 21.71 21.84 -1.46
N THR A 60 21.74 20.84 -2.35
CA THR A 60 20.96 20.85 -3.59
C THR A 60 19.47 20.84 -3.31
N SER A 61 19.01 19.96 -2.40
CA SER A 61 17.61 19.91 -1.97
C SER A 61 17.14 21.23 -1.36
N ALA A 62 17.97 21.87 -0.50
CA ALA A 62 17.66 23.17 0.08
C ALA A 62 17.62 24.29 -0.98
N ARG A 63 18.51 24.22 -2.01
CA ARG A 63 18.48 25.17 -3.14
C ARG A 63 17.21 24.99 -3.97
N GLN A 64 16.85 23.76 -4.35
CA GLN A 64 15.63 23.50 -5.11
C GLN A 64 14.37 24.00 -4.36
N LYS A 65 14.30 23.79 -3.04
CA LYS A 65 13.23 24.34 -2.20
C LYS A 65 13.22 25.88 -2.23
N ARG A 66 14.37 26.52 -2.03
CA ARG A 66 14.50 27.98 -2.00
C ARG A 66 14.13 28.65 -3.34
N ASP A 67 14.59 28.05 -4.44
CA ASP A 67 14.43 28.61 -5.79
C ASP A 67 13.03 28.33 -6.34
N SER A 68 12.33 27.30 -5.87
CA SER A 68 10.96 27.01 -6.26
C SER A 68 10.03 28.20 -6.04
N ASP A 69 9.07 28.39 -6.93
CA ASP A 69 8.01 29.40 -6.84
C ASP A 69 6.83 28.94 -5.99
N ILE A 70 6.72 27.64 -5.72
CA ILE A 70 5.66 27.02 -4.91
C ILE A 70 6.24 26.34 -3.66
N ILE A 71 5.39 25.85 -2.77
CA ILE A 71 5.84 25.13 -1.58
C ILE A 71 6.21 23.70 -2.00
N LEU A 72 7.51 23.44 -2.05
CA LEU A 72 8.15 22.24 -2.52
C LEU A 72 9.19 21.78 -1.49
N ASP A 73 9.29 20.47 -1.27
CA ASP A 73 10.43 19.82 -0.66
C ASP A 73 11.01 18.79 -1.64
N SER A 74 12.34 18.72 -1.72
CA SER A 74 13.02 17.78 -2.62
C SER A 74 14.02 16.91 -1.87
N ILE A 75 14.19 15.70 -2.37
CA ILE A 75 15.31 14.83 -2.03
C ILE A 75 16.07 14.53 -3.31
N THR A 76 17.38 14.75 -3.28
CA THR A 76 18.27 14.36 -4.36
C THR A 76 19.16 13.21 -3.91
N SER A 77 19.52 12.32 -4.83
CA SER A 77 20.48 11.26 -4.54
C SER A 77 21.82 11.84 -4.08
N GLU A 78 22.50 11.16 -3.16
CA GLU A 78 23.86 11.55 -2.70
C GLU A 78 24.88 11.42 -3.83
N ASP A 79 24.64 10.52 -4.77
CA ASP A 79 25.30 10.27 -6.04
C ASP A 79 24.35 9.42 -6.92
N LEU A 80 24.60 9.36 -8.23
CA LEU A 80 23.81 8.52 -9.14
C LEU A 80 23.77 7.06 -8.65
N GLY A 81 22.58 6.47 -8.59
CA GLY A 81 22.40 5.12 -8.06
C GLY A 81 22.70 4.98 -6.55
N LYS A 82 22.78 6.09 -5.82
CA LYS A 82 22.99 6.11 -4.38
C LYS A 82 21.90 6.99 -3.73
N PHE A 83 20.69 6.47 -3.70
CA PHE A 83 19.64 7.11 -2.93
C PHE A 83 20.02 7.05 -1.44
N PRO A 84 19.57 8.03 -0.62
CA PRO A 84 19.99 8.08 0.79
C PRO A 84 19.69 6.82 1.59
N ASP A 85 18.65 6.08 1.24
CA ASP A 85 18.18 4.88 1.93
C ASP A 85 18.00 3.70 0.97
N ALA A 86 17.77 2.51 1.51
CA ALA A 86 17.57 1.29 0.72
C ALA A 86 16.30 1.29 -0.14
N ASN A 87 15.32 2.14 0.20
CA ASN A 87 14.02 2.26 -0.42
C ASN A 87 13.64 3.74 -0.59
N VAL A 88 12.92 4.08 -1.66
CA VAL A 88 12.50 5.46 -1.96
C VAL A 88 11.58 6.02 -0.87
N ALA A 89 10.63 5.22 -0.34
CA ALA A 89 9.74 5.66 0.72
C ALA A 89 10.51 6.04 2.00
N GLU A 90 11.51 5.25 2.39
CA GLU A 90 12.37 5.54 3.56
C GLU A 90 13.07 6.90 3.41
N SER A 91 13.50 7.23 2.22
CA SER A 91 14.13 8.53 1.95
C SER A 91 13.10 9.67 2.01
N LEU A 92 11.90 9.47 1.47
CA LEU A 92 10.83 10.47 1.51
C LEU A 92 10.40 10.79 2.95
N GLN A 93 10.54 9.86 3.90
CA GLN A 93 10.25 10.09 5.32
C GLN A 93 11.09 11.22 5.95
N ARG A 94 12.22 11.60 5.35
CA ARG A 94 13.05 12.73 5.81
C ARG A 94 12.47 14.09 5.45
N ILE A 95 11.46 14.14 4.57
CA ILE A 95 10.75 15.37 4.24
C ILE A 95 9.75 15.68 5.35
N PRO A 96 9.69 16.93 5.86
CA PRO A 96 8.65 17.33 6.80
C PRO A 96 7.26 17.00 6.28
N GLY A 97 6.35 16.58 7.13
CA GLY A 97 4.98 16.23 6.72
C GLY A 97 4.83 14.86 6.04
N VAL A 98 5.92 14.15 5.81
CA VAL A 98 5.90 12.82 5.19
C VAL A 98 6.12 11.74 6.24
N SER A 99 5.25 10.75 6.25
CA SER A 99 5.41 9.50 7.01
C SER A 99 5.17 8.31 6.09
N ILE A 100 5.69 7.14 6.47
CA ILE A 100 5.57 5.94 5.65
C ILE A 100 4.82 4.85 6.39
N ASP A 101 4.14 4.03 5.62
CA ASP A 101 3.60 2.76 6.08
C ASP A 101 4.52 1.64 5.60
N ARG A 102 4.69 0.61 6.43
CA ARG A 102 5.60 -0.50 6.15
C ARG A 102 4.83 -1.77 5.86
N SER A 103 5.35 -2.52 4.92
CA SER A 103 4.92 -3.87 4.62
C SER A 103 6.15 -4.75 4.54
N LEU A 104 6.11 -5.91 5.21
CA LEU A 104 7.21 -6.87 5.16
C LEU A 104 8.57 -6.26 5.58
N GLY A 105 8.57 -5.31 6.54
CA GLY A 105 9.78 -4.63 7.04
C GLY A 105 10.42 -3.63 6.08
N GLU A 106 9.76 -3.26 4.98
CA GLU A 106 10.17 -2.18 4.06
C GLU A 106 9.09 -1.09 3.96
N GLY A 107 9.50 0.17 3.71
CA GLY A 107 8.56 1.24 3.42
C GLY A 107 7.84 0.97 2.10
N SER A 108 6.53 0.82 2.12
CA SER A 108 5.72 0.48 0.94
C SER A 108 4.95 1.69 0.41
N SER A 109 4.35 2.47 1.27
CA SER A 109 3.50 3.59 0.86
C SER A 109 3.75 4.84 1.70
N VAL A 110 3.28 6.00 1.21
CA VAL A 110 3.62 7.31 1.77
C VAL A 110 2.34 8.06 2.13
N THR A 111 2.30 8.55 3.37
CA THR A 111 1.28 9.46 3.91
C THR A 111 1.86 10.86 3.95
N VAL A 112 1.18 11.87 3.39
CA VAL A 112 1.64 13.27 3.43
C VAL A 112 0.63 14.14 4.17
N ARG A 113 1.12 14.86 5.22
CA ARG A 113 0.30 15.77 6.04
C ARG A 113 -0.95 15.10 6.64
N GLY A 114 -0.81 13.80 6.99
CA GLY A 114 -1.88 12.99 7.55
C GLY A 114 -2.87 12.43 6.53
N PHE A 115 -2.69 12.69 5.23
CA PHE A 115 -3.47 12.08 4.17
C PHE A 115 -2.80 10.81 3.69
N GLY A 116 -3.50 9.68 3.81
CA GLY A 116 -3.02 8.35 3.45
C GLY A 116 -2.61 8.22 1.97
N PRO A 117 -2.01 7.10 1.59
CA PRO A 117 -1.37 6.92 0.27
C PRO A 117 -2.29 7.20 -0.92
N GLN A 118 -3.57 6.84 -0.84
CA GLN A 118 -4.57 7.06 -1.89
C GLN A 118 -4.88 8.54 -2.17
N PHE A 119 -4.46 9.46 -1.30
CA PHE A 119 -4.63 10.90 -1.44
C PHE A 119 -3.41 11.61 -2.02
N ASN A 120 -2.36 10.86 -2.37
CA ASN A 120 -1.14 11.40 -2.97
C ASN A 120 -1.05 10.98 -4.43
N ASN A 121 -0.81 11.96 -5.31
CA ASN A 121 -0.57 11.68 -6.73
C ASN A 121 0.93 11.43 -6.93
N VAL A 122 1.29 10.25 -7.45
CA VAL A 122 2.70 9.88 -7.71
C VAL A 122 2.96 9.89 -9.20
N LEU A 123 3.98 10.64 -9.59
CA LEU A 123 4.43 10.79 -10.98
C LEU A 123 5.86 10.25 -11.11
N LEU A 124 6.21 9.79 -12.30
CA LEU A 124 7.59 9.53 -12.72
C LEU A 124 7.93 10.41 -13.90
N ASN A 125 8.94 11.28 -13.75
CA ASN A 125 9.33 12.28 -14.76
C ASN A 125 8.15 13.17 -15.21
N GLY A 126 7.19 13.47 -14.31
CA GLY A 126 6.00 14.28 -14.57
C GLY A 126 4.82 13.53 -15.19
N ARG A 127 4.89 12.20 -15.33
CA ARG A 127 3.88 11.32 -15.93
C ARG A 127 3.21 10.45 -14.90
N SER A 128 1.91 10.20 -15.05
CA SER A 128 1.17 9.26 -14.21
C SER A 128 1.62 7.82 -14.47
N MET A 129 1.85 7.06 -13.42
CA MET A 129 2.16 5.64 -13.49
C MET A 129 0.92 4.79 -13.17
N ALA A 130 0.74 3.71 -13.92
CA ALA A 130 -0.13 2.61 -13.51
C ALA A 130 0.40 1.96 -12.22
N ASN A 131 -0.50 1.41 -11.40
CA ASN A 131 -0.13 0.69 -10.18
C ASN A 131 -0.83 -0.67 -10.10
N ASP A 132 -0.21 -1.61 -9.40
CA ASP A 132 -0.65 -3.00 -9.29
C ASP A 132 -1.61 -3.29 -8.13
N THR A 133 -2.13 -2.25 -7.45
CA THR A 133 -3.14 -2.37 -6.38
C THR A 133 -4.56 -2.14 -6.91
N ASP A 134 -5.57 -2.57 -6.16
CA ASP A 134 -7.00 -2.36 -6.46
C ASP A 134 -7.47 -0.92 -6.18
N ASN A 135 -6.60 -0.10 -5.60
CA ASN A 135 -6.87 1.28 -5.21
C ASN A 135 -5.89 2.27 -5.87
N ARG A 136 -5.82 3.52 -5.38
CA ARG A 136 -4.92 4.56 -5.91
C ARG A 136 -3.59 4.70 -5.15
N SER A 137 -3.32 3.81 -4.20
CA SER A 137 -2.09 3.86 -3.41
C SER A 137 -0.91 3.36 -4.23
N PHE A 138 0.10 4.21 -4.40
CA PHE A 138 1.32 3.83 -5.09
C PHE A 138 2.25 3.04 -4.17
N GLN A 139 2.81 1.93 -4.68
CA GLN A 139 3.71 1.04 -3.97
C GLN A 139 5.17 1.37 -4.30
N PHE A 140 5.83 2.11 -3.41
CA PHE A 140 7.23 2.54 -3.60
C PHE A 140 8.22 1.39 -3.50
N ASP A 141 7.83 0.28 -2.86
CA ASP A 141 8.66 -0.92 -2.76
C ASP A 141 8.77 -1.70 -4.09
N ASN A 142 7.95 -1.41 -5.09
CA ASN A 142 8.09 -1.99 -6.42
C ASN A 142 9.31 -1.44 -7.18
N ILE A 143 9.76 -0.22 -6.88
CA ILE A 143 10.84 0.48 -7.60
C ILE A 143 12.15 0.40 -6.80
N PRO A 144 13.23 -0.20 -7.35
CA PRO A 144 14.56 -0.10 -6.74
C PRO A 144 15.01 1.36 -6.60
N ALA A 145 15.43 1.77 -5.40
CA ALA A 145 15.84 3.14 -5.13
C ALA A 145 17.04 3.58 -5.97
N GLU A 146 17.90 2.64 -6.36
CA GLU A 146 19.08 2.90 -7.18
C GLU A 146 18.75 3.45 -8.59
N LEU A 147 17.49 3.24 -9.07
CA LEU A 147 17.03 3.75 -10.38
C LEU A 147 16.58 5.22 -10.32
N ILE A 148 16.41 5.79 -9.13
CA ILE A 148 15.85 7.12 -8.89
C ILE A 148 16.98 8.10 -8.55
N SER A 149 16.99 9.25 -9.21
CA SER A 149 17.95 10.33 -8.97
C SER A 149 17.44 11.40 -8.02
N GLY A 150 16.13 11.48 -7.80
CA GLY A 150 15.52 12.45 -6.90
C GLY A 150 14.01 12.30 -6.83
N ALA A 151 13.43 12.99 -5.86
CA ALA A 151 11.98 13.10 -5.70
C ALA A 151 11.60 14.52 -5.26
N ASP A 152 10.57 15.09 -5.89
CA ASP A 152 9.97 16.35 -5.51
C ASP A 152 8.61 16.11 -4.89
N VAL A 153 8.35 16.71 -3.74
CA VAL A 153 7.06 16.67 -3.04
C VAL A 153 6.43 18.05 -3.08
N TYR A 154 5.47 18.22 -3.97
CA TYR A 154 4.70 19.46 -4.14
C TYR A 154 3.59 19.51 -3.10
N LYS A 155 3.74 20.38 -2.10
CA LYS A 155 2.80 20.55 -0.97
C LYS A 155 1.75 21.62 -1.23
N SER A 156 2.02 22.56 -2.13
CA SER A 156 1.01 23.45 -2.71
C SER A 156 0.80 23.10 -4.19
N SER A 157 -0.40 23.36 -4.71
CA SER A 157 -0.75 23.08 -6.10
C SER A 157 -0.53 24.32 -6.98
N GLN A 158 -0.29 24.06 -8.27
CA GLN A 158 -0.35 25.06 -9.35
C GLN A 158 -1.11 24.46 -10.53
N ALA A 159 -1.58 25.30 -11.46
CA ALA A 159 -2.48 24.87 -12.53
C ALA A 159 -1.85 23.88 -13.52
N SER A 160 -0.53 23.97 -13.72
CA SER A 160 0.23 23.08 -14.62
C SER A 160 0.52 21.68 -14.03
N ILE A 161 0.41 21.50 -12.70
CA ILE A 161 0.57 20.19 -12.05
C ILE A 161 -0.73 19.39 -12.20
N PRO A 162 -0.68 18.12 -12.65
CA PRO A 162 -1.85 17.26 -12.68
C PRO A 162 -2.55 17.16 -11.34
N GLU A 163 -3.87 17.14 -11.35
CA GLU A 163 -4.70 16.94 -10.18
C GLU A 163 -4.60 15.47 -9.69
N GLY A 164 -5.19 15.19 -8.52
CA GLY A 164 -5.24 13.83 -7.95
C GLY A 164 -4.64 13.74 -6.53
N GLY A 165 -3.88 14.76 -6.11
CA GLY A 165 -3.24 14.79 -4.80
C GLY A 165 -3.81 15.82 -3.84
N ILE A 166 -4.77 15.45 -2.98
CA ILE A 166 -5.17 16.30 -1.84
C ILE A 166 -4.02 16.39 -0.82
N GLY A 167 -3.33 15.30 -0.54
CA GLY A 167 -2.17 15.24 0.33
C GLY A 167 -1.01 16.02 -0.28
N ALA A 168 -0.46 15.52 -1.36
CA ALA A 168 0.62 16.11 -2.15
C ALA A 168 0.68 15.47 -3.56
N THR A 169 1.47 16.09 -4.45
CA THR A 169 1.97 15.42 -5.66
C THR A 169 3.45 15.10 -5.46
N ILE A 170 3.82 13.84 -5.67
CA ILE A 170 5.20 13.33 -5.54
C ILE A 170 5.71 13.01 -6.94
N ASN A 171 6.78 13.67 -7.39
CA ASN A 171 7.36 13.40 -8.69
C ASN A 171 8.74 12.74 -8.53
N LEU A 172 8.80 11.45 -8.84
CA LEU A 172 10.05 10.69 -8.90
C LEU A 172 10.79 11.05 -10.19
N LYS A 173 12.12 11.11 -10.11
CA LYS A 173 12.97 11.46 -11.24
C LYS A 173 13.97 10.34 -11.50
N THR A 174 14.11 9.95 -12.77
CA THR A 174 15.24 9.11 -13.22
C THR A 174 16.40 9.99 -13.72
N PRO A 175 17.64 9.51 -13.67
CA PRO A 175 18.78 10.27 -14.19
C PRO A 175 18.69 10.41 -15.72
N ARG A 176 19.17 11.56 -16.24
CA ARG A 176 19.20 11.87 -17.67
C ARG A 176 20.62 12.05 -18.16
N PRO A 177 21.00 11.51 -19.33
CA PRO A 177 22.38 11.54 -19.80
C PRO A 177 22.91 12.94 -20.12
N LEU A 178 22.13 13.83 -20.73
CA LEU A 178 22.56 15.20 -21.01
C LEU A 178 22.72 16.05 -19.75
N ASP A 179 22.00 15.74 -18.65
CA ASP A 179 22.18 16.40 -17.36
C ASP A 179 23.48 15.96 -16.68
N ILE A 180 23.93 14.71 -16.93
CA ILE A 180 25.23 14.19 -16.46
C ILE A 180 26.37 14.80 -17.30
N GLY A 181 26.18 15.03 -18.59
CA GLY A 181 27.07 15.75 -19.50
C GLY A 181 28.45 15.11 -19.70
N LYS A 182 28.65 13.85 -19.32
CA LYS A 182 29.92 13.13 -19.47
C LYS A 182 29.72 11.63 -19.39
N SER A 183 30.72 10.88 -19.84
CA SER A 183 30.81 9.44 -19.63
C SER A 183 30.84 9.12 -18.13
N LYS A 184 29.97 8.23 -17.67
CA LYS A 184 29.83 7.78 -16.28
C LYS A 184 29.46 6.31 -16.25
N GLY A 185 30.27 5.52 -15.54
CA GLY A 185 29.97 4.12 -15.25
C GLY A 185 29.88 3.89 -13.74
N ILE A 186 28.92 3.09 -13.31
CA ILE A 186 28.73 2.71 -11.90
C ILE A 186 28.46 1.23 -11.84
N LEU A 187 29.15 0.53 -10.93
CA LEU A 187 28.84 -0.85 -10.54
C LEU A 187 28.80 -0.92 -9.02
N SER A 188 27.76 -1.48 -8.46
CA SER A 188 27.60 -1.68 -7.02
C SER A 188 27.18 -3.11 -6.75
N PHE A 189 27.81 -3.72 -5.76
CA PHE A 189 27.43 -5.02 -5.23
C PHE A 189 27.35 -4.93 -3.72
N LYS A 190 26.26 -5.44 -3.14
CA LYS A 190 26.07 -5.53 -1.69
C LYS A 190 25.40 -6.84 -1.31
N GLU A 191 25.80 -7.39 -0.19
CA GLU A 191 25.16 -8.52 0.45
C GLU A 191 24.33 -8.03 1.62
N ARG A 192 23.11 -8.55 1.74
CA ARG A 192 22.15 -8.24 2.79
C ARG A 192 21.97 -9.45 3.68
N TYR A 193 22.16 -9.28 4.98
CA TYR A 193 21.89 -10.28 6.01
C TYR A 193 20.70 -9.85 6.87
N GLU A 194 19.77 -10.78 7.16
CA GLU A 194 18.60 -10.54 8.01
C GLU A 194 18.68 -11.41 9.26
N THR A 195 18.39 -10.82 10.42
CA THR A 195 18.68 -11.42 11.74
C THR A 195 17.71 -12.52 12.16
N LEU A 196 16.42 -12.49 11.77
CA LEU A 196 15.45 -13.53 12.12
C LEU A 196 15.53 -14.73 11.17
N SER A 197 15.55 -14.52 9.87
CA SER A 197 15.72 -15.58 8.86
C SER A 197 17.14 -16.14 8.83
N LYS A 198 18.13 -15.39 9.32
CA LYS A 198 19.57 -15.71 9.29
C LYS A 198 20.07 -16.00 7.87
N LYS A 199 19.48 -15.33 6.87
CA LYS A 199 19.84 -15.48 5.46
C LYS A 199 20.62 -14.28 4.95
N ALA A 200 21.64 -14.57 4.14
CA ALA A 200 22.36 -13.60 3.36
C ALA A 200 21.92 -13.66 1.89
N THR A 201 21.72 -12.51 1.26
CA THR A 201 21.18 -12.41 -0.10
C THR A 201 21.85 -11.28 -0.90
N PRO A 202 22.12 -11.50 -2.19
CA PRO A 202 22.84 -10.53 -3.02
C PRO A 202 21.94 -9.44 -3.58
N ASN A 203 22.52 -8.22 -3.71
CA ASN A 203 21.98 -7.10 -4.47
C ASN A 203 23.08 -6.57 -5.40
N ALA A 204 22.71 -6.25 -6.63
CA ALA A 204 23.62 -5.71 -7.63
C ALA A 204 22.97 -4.54 -8.38
N PHE A 205 23.75 -3.53 -8.72
CA PHE A 205 23.33 -2.37 -9.51
C PHE A 205 24.41 -2.00 -10.51
N GLY A 206 23.99 -1.63 -11.71
CA GLY A 206 24.85 -1.07 -12.75
C GLY A 206 24.19 0.10 -13.44
N LEU A 207 24.99 1.13 -13.77
CA LEU A 207 24.56 2.27 -14.57
C LEU A 207 25.68 2.61 -15.55
N TRP A 208 25.31 2.89 -16.78
CA TRP A 208 26.18 3.48 -17.78
C TRP A 208 25.47 4.64 -18.44
N SER A 209 26.17 5.78 -18.59
CA SER A 209 25.70 6.97 -19.26
C SER A 209 26.81 7.56 -20.10
N ASP A 210 26.49 8.01 -21.28
CA ASP A 210 27.45 8.68 -22.15
C ASP A 210 26.78 9.73 -23.03
N VAL A 211 27.59 10.68 -23.50
CA VAL A 211 27.16 11.73 -24.42
C VAL A 211 28.07 11.75 -25.64
N PHE A 212 27.49 11.95 -26.80
CA PHE A 212 28.13 11.87 -28.12
C PHE A 212 27.79 13.08 -28.97
N ASP A 213 28.57 13.30 -30.03
CA ASP A 213 28.36 14.32 -31.07
C ASP A 213 28.20 15.72 -30.45
N ASP A 214 29.23 16.16 -29.70
CA ASP A 214 29.25 17.47 -29.00
C ASP A 214 28.00 17.70 -28.13
N ASP A 215 27.66 16.70 -27.28
CA ASP A 215 26.54 16.71 -26.34
C ASP A 215 25.13 16.74 -27.02
N LYS A 216 25.06 16.36 -28.28
CA LYS A 216 23.77 16.25 -28.98
C LYS A 216 23.03 14.97 -28.74
N ILE A 217 23.72 13.86 -28.47
CA ILE A 217 23.11 12.55 -28.21
C ILE A 217 23.54 12.09 -26.84
N GLY A 218 22.57 11.82 -25.99
CA GLY A 218 22.80 11.23 -24.68
C GLY A 218 22.15 9.86 -24.58
N LEU A 219 22.87 8.88 -24.05
CA LEU A 219 22.40 7.52 -23.77
C LEU A 219 22.62 7.19 -22.32
N LEU A 220 21.60 6.59 -21.65
CA LEU A 220 21.71 6.08 -20.29
C LEU A 220 20.99 4.74 -20.18
N LEU A 221 21.62 3.78 -19.54
CA LEU A 221 21.04 2.50 -19.16
C LEU A 221 21.37 2.21 -17.71
N SER A 222 20.41 1.74 -16.94
CA SER A 222 20.66 1.23 -15.59
C SER A 222 19.87 -0.04 -15.31
N ALA A 223 20.43 -0.88 -14.42
CA ALA A 223 19.84 -2.16 -14.02
C ALA A 223 20.08 -2.40 -12.53
N SER A 224 19.06 -2.87 -11.83
CA SER A 224 19.11 -3.28 -10.42
C SER A 224 18.56 -4.70 -10.27
N TYR A 225 19.24 -5.52 -9.49
CA TYR A 225 18.79 -6.84 -9.06
C TYR A 225 18.88 -6.93 -7.54
N GLN A 226 17.77 -7.28 -6.89
CA GLN A 226 17.71 -7.43 -5.45
C GLN A 226 17.01 -8.74 -5.11
N LYS A 227 17.65 -9.55 -4.25
CA LYS A 227 17.03 -10.72 -3.63
C LYS A 227 16.94 -10.50 -2.13
N ARG A 228 15.86 -10.99 -1.53
CA ARG A 228 15.63 -10.90 -0.10
C ARG A 228 14.91 -12.14 0.39
N THR A 229 15.42 -12.73 1.47
CA THR A 229 14.68 -13.65 2.32
C THR A 229 14.57 -13.02 3.69
N ALA A 230 13.37 -12.79 4.18
CA ALA A 230 13.10 -12.19 5.48
C ALA A 230 12.11 -13.04 6.26
N ARG A 231 12.17 -12.96 7.59
CA ARG A 231 11.20 -13.54 8.49
C ARG A 231 10.53 -12.42 9.29
N GLU A 232 9.22 -12.49 9.42
CA GLU A 232 8.41 -11.70 10.34
C GLU A 232 7.79 -12.65 11.36
N ASP A 233 7.97 -12.36 12.63
CA ASP A 233 7.24 -13.00 13.72
C ASP A 233 6.06 -12.11 14.08
N SER A 234 4.86 -12.68 14.22
CA SER A 234 3.73 -11.88 14.67
C SER A 234 2.75 -12.65 15.55
N PHE A 235 2.13 -11.91 16.47
CA PHE A 235 0.93 -12.28 17.17
C PHE A 235 -0.23 -11.47 16.62
N THR A 236 -1.34 -12.10 16.22
CA THR A 236 -2.48 -11.39 15.64
C THR A 236 -3.81 -11.86 16.20
N VAL A 237 -4.77 -10.92 16.21
CA VAL A 237 -6.17 -11.13 16.58
C VAL A 237 -7.04 -10.58 15.48
N SER A 238 -7.99 -11.37 14.97
CA SER A 238 -8.90 -10.94 13.89
C SER A 238 -9.96 -9.93 14.36
N GLY A 239 -9.96 -9.53 15.62
CA GLY A 239 -10.79 -8.48 16.20
C GLY A 239 -11.47 -8.88 17.49
N TYR A 240 -12.04 -7.88 18.17
CA TYR A 240 -12.85 -8.02 19.36
C TYR A 240 -14.32 -7.84 18.99
N VAL A 241 -15.03 -8.95 18.84
CA VAL A 241 -16.41 -8.98 18.38
C VAL A 241 -17.38 -8.64 19.51
N PRO A 242 -18.28 -7.68 19.35
CA PRO A 242 -19.38 -7.48 20.30
C PRO A 242 -20.26 -8.73 20.36
N LYS A 243 -20.56 -9.21 21.55
CA LYS A 243 -21.42 -10.36 21.81
C LYS A 243 -22.46 -10.02 22.87
N ASP A 244 -23.71 -10.36 22.56
CA ASP A 244 -24.82 -10.20 23.52
C ASP A 244 -24.59 -11.04 24.78
N SER A 245 -23.96 -12.20 24.63
CA SER A 245 -23.60 -13.06 25.75
C SER A 245 -22.44 -14.01 25.39
N ILE A 246 -21.66 -14.42 26.39
CA ILE A 246 -20.71 -15.52 26.34
C ILE A 246 -20.97 -16.51 27.44
N GLY A 247 -20.62 -17.79 27.21
CA GLY A 247 -20.92 -18.92 28.08
C GLY A 247 -22.09 -19.72 27.56
N THR A 248 -22.27 -20.92 28.13
CA THR A 248 -23.28 -21.88 27.66
C THR A 248 -24.56 -21.77 28.42
N GLN A 249 -25.70 -21.72 27.73
CA GLN A 249 -27.00 -21.95 28.33
C GLN A 249 -27.23 -23.46 28.54
N ALA A 250 -27.81 -23.83 29.69
CA ALA A 250 -28.13 -25.19 29.97
C ALA A 250 -29.07 -25.79 28.88
N GLY A 251 -28.63 -26.88 28.25
CA GLY A 251 -29.42 -27.62 27.26
C GLY A 251 -29.06 -27.41 25.80
N GLN A 252 -28.06 -26.58 25.48
CA GLN A 252 -27.54 -26.48 24.09
C GLN A 252 -26.40 -27.47 23.89
N THR A 253 -26.47 -28.27 22.85
CA THR A 253 -25.39 -29.11 22.31
C THR A 253 -24.84 -28.40 21.08
N ASN A 254 -23.56 -28.10 21.07
CA ASN A 254 -22.89 -27.79 19.82
C ASN A 254 -22.46 -29.10 19.16
N GLY A 255 -22.16 -29.07 17.85
CA GLY A 255 -21.81 -30.25 17.07
C GLY A 255 -20.51 -30.97 17.50
N TYR A 256 -19.85 -30.62 18.61
CA TYR A 256 -18.52 -31.06 18.99
C TYR A 256 -18.45 -31.84 20.34
N GLY A 257 -19.57 -32.16 20.93
CA GLY A 257 -19.62 -33.01 22.15
C GLY A 257 -20.55 -32.50 23.23
N PRO A 258 -20.71 -33.26 24.32
CA PRO A 258 -21.57 -32.88 25.42
C PRO A 258 -20.97 -31.66 26.13
N ASN A 259 -21.66 -30.57 26.04
CA ASN A 259 -21.33 -29.35 26.74
C ASN A 259 -21.81 -29.43 28.18
N ILE A 260 -21.03 -28.97 29.11
CA ILE A 260 -21.20 -27.69 29.69
C ILE A 260 -21.09 -27.76 31.20
N SER A 261 -20.35 -26.84 31.73
CA SER A 261 -20.41 -26.52 33.15
C SER A 261 -21.67 -25.68 33.42
N PRO A 262 -22.61 -26.11 34.26
CA PRO A 262 -23.76 -25.30 34.64
C PRO A 262 -23.41 -24.05 35.46
N ASN A 263 -22.14 -23.79 35.73
CA ASN A 263 -21.63 -22.75 36.62
C ASN A 263 -20.83 -21.62 35.90
N VAL A 264 -20.88 -21.55 34.57
CA VAL A 264 -20.24 -20.43 33.87
C VAL A 264 -21.09 -19.17 34.05
N PRO A 265 -20.55 -18.09 34.64
CA PRO A 265 -21.28 -16.83 34.69
C PRO A 265 -21.49 -16.34 33.25
N LEU A 266 -22.73 -16.16 32.84
CA LEU A 266 -23.08 -15.52 31.60
C LEU A 266 -22.74 -14.04 31.72
N PHE A 267 -21.78 -13.58 30.93
CA PHE A 267 -21.56 -12.17 30.70
C PHE A 267 -22.39 -11.74 29.50
N THR A 268 -23.09 -10.64 29.64
CA THR A 268 -23.85 -10.02 28.55
C THR A 268 -23.15 -8.76 28.08
N ASP A 269 -23.35 -8.37 26.82
CA ASP A 269 -22.80 -7.13 26.23
C ASP A 269 -21.28 -7.03 26.45
N VAL A 270 -20.54 -8.02 25.95
CA VAL A 270 -19.09 -8.15 26.07
C VAL A 270 -18.41 -8.00 24.71
N ARG A 271 -17.13 -7.61 24.73
CA ARG A 271 -16.24 -7.67 23.57
C ARG A 271 -15.34 -8.90 23.72
N PHE A 272 -15.37 -9.73 22.70
CA PHE A 272 -14.81 -11.08 22.74
C PHE A 272 -13.75 -11.22 21.64
N PRO A 273 -12.48 -11.60 21.96
CA PRO A 273 -11.47 -11.82 20.93
C PRO A 273 -11.87 -13.02 20.08
N ARG A 274 -11.73 -12.91 18.74
CA ARG A 274 -12.15 -13.96 17.83
C ARG A 274 -11.16 -15.12 17.77
N ASN A 275 -9.89 -14.82 17.82
CA ASN A 275 -8.80 -15.80 17.71
C ASN A 275 -7.51 -15.22 18.30
N TYR A 276 -6.54 -16.07 18.55
CA TYR A 276 -5.16 -15.70 18.82
C TYR A 276 -4.24 -16.52 17.92
N ASP A 277 -3.49 -15.84 17.07
CA ASP A 277 -2.61 -16.43 16.05
C ASP A 277 -1.15 -16.15 16.36
N LEU A 278 -0.32 -17.17 16.38
CA LEU A 278 1.13 -17.13 16.45
C LEU A 278 1.68 -17.40 15.04
N ASN A 279 2.20 -16.40 14.36
CA ASN A 279 2.58 -16.48 12.96
C ASN A 279 4.09 -16.38 12.78
N GLU A 280 4.68 -17.32 12.04
CA GLU A 280 5.95 -17.15 11.35
C GLU A 280 5.68 -16.92 9.87
N SER A 281 6.10 -15.79 9.36
CA SER A 281 5.93 -15.39 7.97
C SER A 281 7.29 -15.33 7.28
N ILE A 282 7.53 -16.18 6.28
CA ILE A 282 8.75 -16.18 5.47
C ILE A 282 8.46 -15.50 4.14
N HIS A 283 9.27 -14.50 3.81
CA HIS A 283 9.15 -13.70 2.60
C HIS A 283 10.37 -13.91 1.71
N ASP A 284 10.20 -14.63 0.62
CA ASP A 284 11.18 -14.72 -0.44
C ASP A 284 10.82 -13.73 -1.54
N THR A 285 11.64 -12.70 -1.73
CA THR A 285 11.39 -11.67 -2.71
C THR A 285 12.52 -11.54 -3.72
N ARG A 286 12.16 -11.20 -4.96
CA ARG A 286 13.07 -10.90 -6.04
C ARG A 286 12.59 -9.66 -6.78
N ARG A 287 13.43 -8.62 -6.83
CA ARG A 287 13.15 -7.38 -7.55
C ARG A 287 14.17 -7.18 -8.66
N ILE A 288 13.67 -6.86 -9.86
CA ILE A 288 14.47 -6.51 -11.04
C ILE A 288 13.95 -5.16 -11.52
N GLY A 289 14.84 -4.20 -11.67
CA GLY A 289 14.51 -2.89 -12.22
C GLY A 289 15.46 -2.52 -13.34
N LEU A 290 14.93 -1.93 -14.41
CA LEU A 290 15.70 -1.43 -15.56
C LEU A 290 15.21 -0.03 -15.89
N THR A 291 16.14 0.89 -16.23
CA THR A 291 15.79 2.16 -16.88
C THR A 291 16.64 2.39 -18.11
N GLY A 292 16.04 3.07 -19.09
CA GLY A 292 16.75 3.50 -20.28
C GLY A 292 16.30 4.91 -20.69
N THR A 293 17.24 5.75 -21.09
CA THR A 293 16.97 7.11 -21.58
C THR A 293 17.83 7.40 -22.79
N VAL A 294 17.17 7.88 -23.85
CA VAL A 294 17.82 8.43 -25.04
C VAL A 294 17.42 9.88 -25.14
N GLN A 295 18.38 10.80 -25.22
CA GLN A 295 18.16 12.19 -25.49
C GLN A 295 18.83 12.59 -26.80
N PHE A 296 18.14 13.38 -27.58
CA PHE A 296 18.63 13.91 -28.85
C PHE A 296 18.37 15.41 -28.93
N ARG A 297 19.42 16.19 -29.09
CA ARG A 297 19.38 17.65 -29.22
C ARG A 297 19.83 18.04 -30.62
N PRO A 298 18.90 18.01 -31.61
CA PRO A 298 19.22 18.37 -33.01
C PRO A 298 19.64 19.83 -33.17
N SER A 299 19.24 20.69 -32.24
CA SER A 299 19.58 22.11 -32.18
C SER A 299 19.56 22.58 -30.73
N ASP A 300 20.17 23.70 -30.38
CA ASP A 300 20.24 24.26 -29.04
C ASP A 300 18.86 24.57 -28.43
N ASN A 301 17.84 24.71 -29.24
CA ASN A 301 16.48 25.06 -28.87
C ASN A 301 15.50 23.86 -28.87
N LEU A 302 15.93 22.65 -29.22
CA LEU A 302 15.06 21.46 -29.24
C LEU A 302 15.78 20.27 -28.60
N THR A 303 15.15 19.69 -27.57
CA THR A 303 15.58 18.42 -26.97
C THR A 303 14.45 17.41 -27.06
N LEU A 304 14.73 16.26 -27.64
CA LEU A 304 13.84 15.10 -27.68
C LEU A 304 14.33 14.07 -26.69
N THR A 305 13.44 13.54 -25.86
CA THR A 305 13.75 12.50 -24.86
C THR A 305 12.80 11.33 -25.04
N ALA A 306 13.35 10.12 -25.17
CA ALA A 306 12.63 8.86 -25.02
C ALA A 306 13.16 8.15 -23.80
N ASP A 307 12.31 7.82 -22.85
CA ASP A 307 12.69 7.17 -21.61
C ASP A 307 11.73 6.06 -21.21
N GLY A 308 12.22 5.10 -20.43
CA GLY A 308 11.41 4.01 -19.95
C GLY A 308 11.94 3.41 -18.66
N ILE A 309 11.02 2.78 -17.92
CA ILE A 309 11.27 2.00 -16.72
C ILE A 309 10.56 0.65 -16.81
N TYR A 310 11.21 -0.38 -16.30
CA TYR A 310 10.65 -1.72 -16.15
C TYR A 310 11.00 -2.23 -14.75
N ASN A 311 9.99 -2.56 -13.96
CA ASN A 311 10.14 -3.14 -12.63
C ASN A 311 9.36 -4.44 -12.53
N ARG A 312 10.00 -5.48 -12.07
CA ARG A 312 9.38 -6.75 -11.71
C ARG A 312 9.68 -7.06 -10.26
N TYR A 313 8.65 -7.29 -9.47
CA TYR A 313 8.74 -7.63 -8.07
C TYR A 313 7.95 -8.90 -7.77
N ASP A 314 8.64 -10.02 -7.62
CA ASP A 314 8.06 -11.31 -7.26
C ASP A 314 8.20 -11.48 -5.74
N ILE A 315 7.10 -11.74 -5.05
CA ILE A 315 7.04 -12.06 -3.62
C ILE A 315 6.42 -13.46 -3.49
N ASN A 316 7.05 -14.32 -2.71
CA ASN A 316 6.45 -15.55 -2.21
C ASN A 316 6.40 -15.46 -0.69
N ARG A 317 5.19 -15.29 -0.14
CA ARG A 317 4.96 -15.19 1.29
C ARG A 317 4.29 -16.47 1.77
N GLN A 318 4.99 -17.22 2.63
CA GLN A 318 4.46 -18.39 3.31
C GLN A 318 4.29 -18.07 4.79
N VAL A 319 3.12 -18.42 5.35
CA VAL A 319 2.81 -18.18 6.76
C VAL A 319 2.47 -19.51 7.41
N HIS A 320 3.20 -19.81 8.50
CA HIS A 320 2.94 -20.91 9.40
C HIS A 320 2.28 -20.36 10.66
N THR A 321 1.04 -20.75 10.91
CA THR A 321 0.28 -20.23 12.05
C THR A 321 -0.12 -21.36 12.98
N GLY A 322 0.13 -21.14 14.27
CA GLY A 322 -0.54 -21.88 15.33
C GLY A 322 -1.61 -20.98 15.94
N ALA A 323 -2.87 -21.40 15.91
CA ALA A 323 -4.00 -20.56 16.25
C ALA A 323 -4.93 -21.19 17.30
N PHE A 324 -5.52 -20.33 18.13
CA PHE A 324 -6.74 -20.62 18.87
C PHE A 324 -7.88 -19.83 18.26
N PHE A 325 -8.94 -20.49 17.85
CA PHE A 325 -10.17 -19.86 17.40
C PHE A 325 -11.24 -20.01 18.48
N PHE A 326 -11.79 -18.90 18.98
CA PHE A 326 -12.68 -18.85 20.12
C PHE A 326 -14.14 -18.84 19.68
N LEU A 327 -14.95 -19.66 20.41
CA LEU A 327 -16.39 -19.73 20.19
C LEU A 327 -17.10 -19.35 21.49
N GLU A 328 -17.99 -18.37 21.44
CA GLU A 328 -18.69 -17.82 22.59
C GLU A 328 -19.49 -18.85 23.39
N ASN A 329 -20.01 -19.88 22.72
CA ASN A 329 -20.79 -20.98 23.35
C ASN A 329 -19.91 -22.08 23.95
N GLU A 330 -18.61 -22.10 23.72
CA GLU A 330 -17.64 -23.06 24.24
C GLU A 330 -16.94 -22.59 25.53
N VAL A 331 -17.15 -21.33 25.90
CA VAL A 331 -16.53 -20.70 27.07
C VAL A 331 -17.03 -21.35 28.36
N ARG A 332 -16.09 -21.84 29.19
CA ARG A 332 -16.36 -22.47 30.51
C ARG A 332 -16.18 -21.51 31.66
N THR A 333 -15.13 -20.67 31.59
CA THR A 333 -14.87 -19.62 32.58
C THR A 333 -14.38 -18.41 31.83
N ALA A 334 -14.70 -17.20 32.30
CA ALA A 334 -14.21 -15.95 31.75
C ALA A 334 -14.02 -14.90 32.85
N SER A 335 -13.17 -13.93 32.55
CA SER A 335 -13.04 -12.67 33.30
C SER A 335 -13.13 -11.52 32.31
N ILE A 336 -13.81 -10.45 32.70
CA ILE A 336 -13.96 -9.23 31.91
C ILE A 336 -13.36 -8.04 32.65
N ASP A 337 -12.92 -7.03 31.92
CA ASP A 337 -12.46 -5.76 32.46
C ASP A 337 -13.58 -4.71 32.61
N ALA A 338 -13.22 -3.48 32.95
CA ALA A 338 -14.15 -2.36 33.10
C ALA A 338 -14.77 -1.92 31.75
N ASN A 339 -14.12 -2.17 30.63
CA ASN A 339 -14.62 -1.91 29.28
C ASN A 339 -15.51 -3.04 28.75
N ARG A 340 -15.69 -4.10 29.56
CA ARG A 340 -16.39 -5.34 29.22
C ARG A 340 -15.66 -6.18 28.18
N ASP A 341 -14.36 -5.98 28.01
CA ASP A 341 -13.53 -6.85 27.20
C ASP A 341 -13.22 -8.13 27.96
N VAL A 342 -13.30 -9.28 27.30
CA VAL A 342 -12.85 -10.55 27.88
C VAL A 342 -11.32 -10.51 27.94
N ILE A 343 -10.77 -10.69 29.16
CA ILE A 343 -9.33 -10.63 29.45
C ILE A 343 -8.74 -11.97 29.89
N ALA A 344 -9.57 -12.94 30.19
CA ALA A 344 -9.17 -14.32 30.44
C ALA A 344 -10.34 -15.27 30.21
N GLN A 345 -10.04 -16.47 29.75
CA GLN A 345 -11.05 -17.52 29.64
C GLN A 345 -10.44 -18.91 29.61
N THR A 346 -11.30 -19.90 29.87
CA THR A 346 -11.06 -21.31 29.59
C THR A 346 -12.22 -21.82 28.75
N GLU A 347 -11.93 -22.60 27.70
CA GLU A 347 -12.95 -23.12 26.80
C GLU A 347 -12.61 -24.52 26.30
N ASN A 348 -13.64 -25.22 25.84
CA ASN A 348 -13.50 -26.33 24.91
C ASN A 348 -13.29 -25.72 23.52
N GLY A 349 -12.23 -26.10 22.84
CA GLY A 349 -11.95 -25.49 21.54
C GLY A 349 -11.05 -26.38 20.71
N GLN A 350 -10.26 -25.74 19.91
CA GLN A 350 -9.30 -26.41 19.07
C GLN A 350 -8.04 -25.57 18.92
N TRP A 351 -6.94 -26.27 18.68
CA TRP A 351 -5.74 -25.68 18.14
C TRP A 351 -5.74 -25.87 16.64
N ASP A 352 -5.66 -24.79 15.87
CA ASP A 352 -5.59 -24.82 14.44
C ASP A 352 -4.17 -24.61 13.95
N ASN A 353 -3.69 -25.56 13.14
CA ASN A 353 -2.46 -25.41 12.37
C ASN A 353 -2.84 -24.86 11.00
N VAL A 354 -2.51 -23.59 10.74
CA VAL A 354 -2.91 -22.90 9.50
C VAL A 354 -1.69 -22.71 8.61
N MET A 355 -1.84 -23.10 7.35
CA MET A 355 -0.85 -22.83 6.30
C MET A 355 -1.44 -21.86 5.29
N GLN A 356 -0.69 -20.79 5.01
CA GLN A 356 -1.09 -19.76 4.07
C GLN A 356 0.03 -19.49 3.08
N ASN A 357 -0.34 -19.18 1.85
CA ASN A 357 0.57 -18.73 0.81
C ASN A 357 -0.03 -17.53 0.08
N TYR A 358 0.75 -16.47 -0.05
CA TYR A 358 0.34 -15.23 -0.70
C TYR A 358 1.40 -14.81 -1.74
N PRO A 359 1.44 -15.45 -2.92
CA PRO A 359 2.34 -15.03 -3.98
C PRO A 359 1.85 -13.72 -4.60
N ARG A 360 2.76 -12.77 -4.77
CA ARG A 360 2.52 -11.55 -5.55
C ARG A 360 3.54 -11.49 -6.68
N LYS A 361 3.06 -11.25 -7.89
CA LYS A 361 3.89 -11.13 -9.10
C LYS A 361 3.60 -9.79 -9.77
N SER A 362 4.20 -8.77 -9.20
CA SER A 362 4.06 -7.39 -9.67
C SER A 362 4.96 -7.14 -10.87
N LEU A 363 4.39 -6.52 -11.89
CA LEU A 363 5.12 -5.91 -13.00
C LEU A 363 4.61 -4.49 -13.17
N GLU A 364 5.53 -3.52 -13.21
CA GLU A 364 5.23 -2.12 -13.54
C GLU A 364 6.19 -1.65 -14.62
N GLN A 365 5.66 -1.09 -15.68
CA GLN A 365 6.46 -0.58 -16.79
C GLN A 365 5.87 0.72 -17.34
N MET A 366 6.74 1.59 -17.80
CA MET A 366 6.34 2.81 -18.48
C MET A 366 7.33 3.14 -19.60
N VAL A 367 6.82 3.63 -20.71
CA VAL A 367 7.59 4.26 -21.75
C VAL A 367 7.02 5.64 -22.02
N GLY A 368 7.88 6.61 -22.29
CA GLY A 368 7.46 7.97 -22.55
C GLY A 368 8.34 8.66 -23.58
N PHE A 369 7.74 9.63 -24.24
CA PHE A 369 8.38 10.50 -25.20
C PHE A 369 8.09 11.97 -24.83
N ASN A 370 9.14 12.78 -24.81
CA ASN A 370 9.07 14.22 -24.49
C ASN A 370 9.78 15.03 -25.56
N ALA A 371 9.19 16.13 -25.96
CA ALA A 371 9.79 17.13 -26.84
C ALA A 371 9.77 18.48 -26.12
N ASP A 372 10.93 19.00 -25.79
CA ASP A 372 11.16 20.33 -25.21
C ASP A 372 11.71 21.26 -26.29
N TRP A 373 10.91 22.24 -26.70
CA TRP A 373 11.20 23.11 -27.82
C TRP A 373 11.04 24.59 -27.48
N LYS A 374 12.09 25.37 -27.75
CA LYS A 374 12.12 26.82 -27.59
C LYS A 374 12.24 27.50 -28.97
N PRO A 375 11.16 27.55 -29.79
CA PRO A 375 11.21 28.09 -31.15
C PRO A 375 11.69 29.55 -31.21
N THR A 376 11.48 30.30 -30.14
CA THR A 376 12.00 31.66 -29.94
C THR A 376 12.45 31.84 -28.51
N GLU A 377 13.16 32.93 -28.18
CA GLU A 377 13.56 33.29 -26.83
C GLU A 377 12.36 33.45 -25.87
N ARG A 378 11.18 33.74 -26.42
CA ARG A 378 9.96 34.00 -25.61
C ARG A 378 8.94 32.86 -25.62
N LEU A 379 9.10 31.89 -26.48
CA LEU A 379 8.12 30.79 -26.61
C LEU A 379 8.76 29.44 -26.26
N HIS A 380 8.20 28.76 -25.29
CA HIS A 380 8.60 27.42 -24.87
C HIS A 380 7.42 26.49 -25.02
N ILE A 381 7.58 25.39 -25.72
CA ILE A 381 6.57 24.37 -25.99
C ILE A 381 7.10 23.02 -25.49
N VAL A 382 6.30 22.34 -24.67
CA VAL A 382 6.63 20.99 -24.20
C VAL A 382 5.49 20.05 -24.54
N GLY A 383 5.78 19.06 -25.39
CA GLY A 383 4.88 17.95 -25.68
C GLY A 383 5.34 16.68 -24.98
N ASP A 384 4.41 15.95 -24.38
CA ASP A 384 4.70 14.70 -23.66
C ASP A 384 3.64 13.64 -23.93
N ALA A 385 4.07 12.40 -24.15
CA ALA A 385 3.19 11.25 -24.31
C ALA A 385 3.78 10.04 -23.58
N SER A 386 2.92 9.26 -22.92
CA SER A 386 3.35 8.05 -22.20
C SER A 386 2.31 6.94 -22.22
N LEU A 387 2.82 5.71 -22.08
CA LEU A 387 2.06 4.50 -21.83
C LEU A 387 2.67 3.81 -20.62
N SER A 388 1.86 3.54 -19.62
CA SER A 388 2.23 2.78 -18.43
C SER A 388 1.30 1.60 -18.26
N ASP A 389 1.86 0.47 -17.82
CA ASP A 389 1.13 -0.77 -17.55
C ASP A 389 1.64 -1.37 -16.23
N ALA A 390 0.72 -1.81 -15.40
CA ALA A 390 1.03 -2.47 -14.15
C ALA A 390 0.09 -3.66 -13.92
N HIS A 391 0.61 -4.76 -13.37
CA HIS A 391 -0.23 -5.88 -12.98
C HIS A 391 0.35 -6.68 -11.82
N ASP A 392 -0.54 -7.23 -11.00
CA ASP A 392 -0.27 -8.27 -10.05
C ASP A 392 -0.99 -9.56 -10.47
N LEU A 393 -0.26 -10.65 -10.67
CA LEU A 393 -0.77 -11.91 -11.17
C LEU A 393 -0.61 -13.07 -10.17
N GLY A 394 -0.42 -12.77 -8.89
CA GLY A 394 -0.20 -13.78 -7.84
C GLY A 394 -1.45 -14.50 -7.35
N GLY A 395 -2.61 -13.85 -7.38
CA GLY A 395 -3.81 -14.22 -6.63
C GLY A 395 -4.41 -15.61 -6.91
N SER A 396 -4.16 -16.21 -8.06
CA SER A 396 -4.61 -17.60 -8.31
C SER A 396 -3.79 -18.67 -7.57
N GLY A 397 -2.67 -18.31 -6.97
CA GLY A 397 -1.80 -19.17 -6.17
C GLY A 397 -1.98 -19.04 -4.66
N ASP A 398 -2.87 -18.16 -4.22
CA ASP A 398 -3.17 -17.98 -2.80
C ASP A 398 -3.91 -19.20 -2.25
N TYR A 399 -3.59 -19.57 -1.01
CA TYR A 399 -4.39 -20.53 -0.25
C TYR A 399 -4.34 -20.21 1.25
N PHE A 400 -5.42 -20.62 1.91
CA PHE A 400 -5.58 -20.62 3.36
C PHE A 400 -6.21 -21.96 3.74
N VAL A 401 -5.46 -22.81 4.46
CA VAL A 401 -5.87 -24.15 4.78
C VAL A 401 -5.62 -24.48 6.25
N VAL A 402 -6.53 -25.22 6.86
CA VAL A 402 -6.58 -25.47 8.29
C VAL A 402 -6.66 -26.96 8.60
N ILE A 403 -5.80 -27.41 9.47
CA ILE A 403 -5.86 -28.71 10.16
C ILE A 403 -5.96 -28.42 11.65
N GLY A 404 -7.04 -28.88 12.31
CA GLY A 404 -7.26 -28.61 13.71
C GLY A 404 -7.04 -29.81 14.60
N ILE A 405 -6.75 -29.56 15.89
CA ILE A 405 -6.66 -30.56 16.96
C ILE A 405 -7.66 -30.16 18.04
N PRO A 406 -8.82 -30.86 18.18
CA PRO A 406 -9.75 -30.62 19.27
C PRO A 406 -9.03 -30.75 20.62
N THR A 407 -9.05 -29.68 21.45
CA THR A 407 -8.37 -29.64 22.74
C THR A 407 -9.03 -28.60 23.65
N ASN A 408 -8.71 -28.62 24.94
CA ASN A 408 -9.11 -27.55 25.85
C ASN A 408 -8.00 -26.50 25.94
N ILE A 409 -8.40 -25.27 25.98
CA ILE A 409 -7.48 -24.12 26.00
C ILE A 409 -7.84 -23.14 27.11
N SER A 410 -6.86 -22.41 27.58
CA SER A 410 -7.06 -21.22 28.40
C SER A 410 -6.10 -20.12 27.97
N TRP A 411 -6.51 -18.90 28.22
CA TRP A 411 -5.62 -17.75 28.06
C TRP A 411 -5.94 -16.67 29.09
N SER A 412 -4.95 -15.84 29.36
CA SER A 412 -5.10 -14.65 30.17
C SER A 412 -4.20 -13.53 29.68
N GLN A 413 -4.70 -12.32 29.73
CA GLN A 413 -4.00 -11.11 29.34
C GLN A 413 -3.65 -10.29 30.58
N PRO A 414 -2.47 -9.62 30.63
CA PRO A 414 -2.12 -8.72 31.72
C PRO A 414 -3.07 -7.51 31.78
N GLU A 415 -3.33 -7.00 32.99
CA GLU A 415 -4.05 -5.74 33.17
C GLU A 415 -3.34 -4.61 32.41
N GLY A 416 -4.14 -3.77 31.71
CA GLY A 416 -3.61 -2.67 30.88
C GLY A 416 -3.16 -3.07 29.47
N GLY A 417 -3.37 -4.35 29.08
CA GLY A 417 -3.12 -4.85 27.74
C GLY A 417 -1.65 -5.12 27.45
N GLY A 418 -1.36 -6.32 27.13
CA GLY A 418 -0.03 -6.83 26.77
C GLY A 418 -0.22 -8.15 26.03
N MET A 419 0.87 -8.84 25.77
CA MET A 419 0.83 -10.16 25.13
C MET A 419 0.12 -11.17 26.06
N PRO A 420 -0.94 -11.86 25.59
CA PRO A 420 -1.61 -12.88 26.38
C PRO A 420 -0.73 -14.11 26.55
N THR A 421 -0.93 -14.81 27.67
CA THR A 421 -0.37 -16.15 27.92
C THR A 421 -1.39 -17.20 27.53
N LEU A 422 -0.98 -18.16 26.69
CA LEU A 422 -1.81 -19.22 26.16
C LEU A 422 -1.44 -20.56 26.79
N ASN A 423 -2.43 -21.43 27.04
CA ASN A 423 -2.22 -22.77 27.58
C ASN A 423 -3.07 -23.80 26.85
N VAL A 424 -2.47 -24.93 26.52
CA VAL A 424 -3.16 -26.13 26.06
C VAL A 424 -3.40 -27.03 27.26
N LEU A 425 -4.66 -27.39 27.55
CA LEU A 425 -5.08 -28.13 28.72
C LEU A 425 -5.53 -29.57 28.39
N GLY A 426 -5.75 -29.87 27.11
CA GLY A 426 -6.29 -31.15 26.62
C GLY A 426 -5.28 -31.95 25.81
N ALA A 427 -5.72 -32.41 24.64
CA ALA A 427 -4.92 -33.24 23.73
C ALA A 427 -3.62 -32.50 23.29
N PRO A 428 -2.48 -33.21 23.21
CA PRO A 428 -1.23 -32.61 22.74
C PRO A 428 -1.34 -32.13 21.29
N ILE A 429 -0.99 -30.84 21.07
CA ILE A 429 -1.06 -30.19 19.74
C ILE A 429 0.09 -30.61 18.81
N THR A 430 1.07 -31.33 19.32
CA THR A 430 2.20 -31.88 18.55
C THR A 430 2.00 -33.34 18.12
N ASP A 431 0.90 -33.97 18.56
CA ASP A 431 0.58 -35.34 18.21
C ASP A 431 -0.25 -35.41 16.91
N PRO A 432 0.31 -35.92 15.81
CA PRO A 432 -0.37 -35.96 14.51
C PRO A 432 -1.60 -36.88 14.51
N THR A 433 -1.76 -37.80 15.46
CA THR A 433 -2.92 -38.69 15.55
C THR A 433 -4.21 -37.97 15.94
N ASN A 434 -4.09 -36.79 16.58
CA ASN A 434 -5.19 -35.92 16.93
C ASN A 434 -5.61 -34.95 15.83
N ALA A 435 -4.80 -34.84 14.76
CA ALA A 435 -5.02 -33.88 13.68
C ALA A 435 -6.21 -34.23 12.80
N ARG A 436 -7.09 -33.27 12.56
CA ARG A 436 -8.33 -33.44 11.80
C ARG A 436 -8.48 -32.39 10.72
N ALA A 437 -9.09 -32.80 9.59
CA ALA A 437 -9.38 -31.91 8.49
C ALA A 437 -10.40 -30.85 8.90
N HIS A 438 -10.20 -29.61 8.39
CA HIS A 438 -11.10 -28.51 8.62
C HIS A 438 -11.23 -27.64 7.37
N TYR A 439 -11.22 -26.34 7.53
CA TYR A 439 -11.42 -25.32 6.48
C TYR A 439 -10.29 -25.34 5.46
N ALA A 440 -10.64 -25.21 4.18
CA ALA A 440 -9.66 -25.10 3.12
C ALA A 440 -10.17 -24.22 1.98
N THR A 441 -9.47 -23.15 1.69
CA THR A 441 -9.79 -22.27 0.56
C THR A 441 -8.53 -21.94 -0.23
N ALA A 442 -8.72 -21.59 -1.50
CA ALA A 442 -7.68 -21.09 -2.38
C ALA A 442 -8.24 -20.00 -3.29
N GLY A 443 -7.39 -19.07 -3.72
CA GLY A 443 -7.75 -17.94 -4.57
C GLY A 443 -7.56 -16.60 -3.88
N GLY A 444 -7.39 -15.59 -4.68
CA GLY A 444 -7.19 -14.20 -4.33
C GLY A 444 -7.57 -13.31 -5.50
N SER A 445 -6.87 -12.22 -5.75
CA SER A 445 -7.17 -11.35 -6.89
C SER A 445 -5.95 -11.08 -7.76
N ASN A 446 -6.18 -10.83 -9.03
CA ASN A 446 -5.21 -10.29 -9.97
C ASN A 446 -5.67 -8.90 -10.41
N THR A 447 -4.77 -7.93 -10.33
CA THR A 447 -5.02 -6.55 -10.77
C THR A 447 -4.30 -6.29 -12.09
N LEU A 448 -4.95 -5.54 -12.98
CA LEU A 448 -4.37 -5.01 -14.21
C LEU A 448 -4.75 -3.54 -14.31
N ASP A 449 -3.77 -2.69 -14.56
CA ASP A 449 -3.91 -1.24 -14.70
C ASP A 449 -3.12 -0.75 -15.93
N THR A 450 -3.74 0.07 -16.77
CA THR A 450 -3.10 0.67 -17.95
C THR A 450 -3.42 2.15 -18.01
N VAL A 451 -2.40 3.01 -18.07
CA VAL A 451 -2.52 4.46 -18.15
C VAL A 451 -1.90 4.96 -19.44
N GLU A 452 -2.71 5.60 -20.28
CA GLU A 452 -2.28 6.32 -21.50
C GLU A 452 -2.38 7.81 -21.23
N GLN A 453 -1.33 8.59 -21.49
CA GLN A 453 -1.33 10.03 -21.25
C GLN A 453 -0.74 10.80 -22.42
N GLY A 454 -1.37 11.93 -22.77
CA GLY A 454 -0.84 12.94 -23.68
C GLY A 454 -0.96 14.32 -23.05
N LYS A 455 0.06 15.15 -23.18
CA LYS A 455 0.14 16.48 -22.58
C LYS A 455 0.84 17.46 -23.52
N LEU A 456 0.35 18.71 -23.58
CA LEU A 456 0.96 19.82 -24.28
C LEU A 456 0.94 21.05 -23.38
N ASP A 457 2.10 21.62 -23.14
CA ASP A 457 2.30 22.85 -22.38
C ASP A 457 2.95 23.91 -23.27
N VAL A 458 2.47 25.15 -23.18
CA VAL A 458 2.99 26.33 -23.91
C VAL A 458 3.21 27.45 -22.92
N THR A 459 4.43 27.95 -22.83
CA THR A 459 4.79 29.10 -22.00
C THR A 459 5.27 30.25 -22.88
N PHE A 460 4.74 31.44 -22.65
CA PHE A 460 5.13 32.67 -23.31
C PHE A 460 5.74 33.64 -22.29
N ASP A 461 6.98 34.03 -22.53
CA ASP A 461 7.71 35.04 -21.72
C ASP A 461 7.32 36.45 -22.22
N ALA A 462 6.39 37.06 -21.51
CA ALA A 462 5.91 38.42 -21.84
C ALA A 462 6.90 39.49 -21.43
N ASP A 463 7.52 39.34 -20.27
CA ASP A 463 8.48 40.24 -19.60
C ASP A 463 8.11 41.73 -19.69
N THR A 464 6.84 42.03 -19.43
CA THR A 464 6.29 43.39 -19.45
C THR A 464 5.99 43.85 -18.03
N GLY A 465 6.88 44.71 -17.47
CA GLY A 465 6.75 45.21 -16.13
C GLY A 465 6.72 44.08 -15.10
N VAL A 466 5.62 43.98 -14.30
CA VAL A 466 5.45 42.93 -13.29
C VAL A 466 4.95 41.58 -13.86
N PHE A 467 4.35 41.61 -15.05
CA PHE A 467 3.87 40.38 -15.69
C PHE A 467 5.03 39.71 -16.43
N LYS A 468 5.36 38.48 -16.08
CA LYS A 468 6.53 37.77 -16.59
C LYS A 468 6.20 36.68 -17.58
N THR A 469 5.35 35.71 -17.19
CA THR A 469 5.02 34.58 -18.05
C THR A 469 3.53 34.33 -18.10
N LEU A 470 3.09 33.80 -19.22
CA LEU A 470 1.77 33.19 -19.40
C LEU A 470 1.97 31.76 -19.86
N SER A 471 1.45 30.81 -19.08
CA SER A 471 1.48 29.37 -19.42
C SER A 471 0.07 28.85 -19.63
N ALA A 472 -0.11 28.03 -20.67
CA ALA A 472 -1.34 27.33 -20.97
C ALA A 472 -1.03 25.89 -21.36
N GLY A 473 -1.92 24.97 -21.04
CA GLY A 473 -1.73 23.58 -21.48
C GLY A 473 -3.01 22.78 -21.44
N ALA A 474 -2.94 21.62 -22.09
CA ALA A 474 -4.01 20.64 -22.15
C ALA A 474 -3.45 19.23 -21.95
N SER A 475 -4.25 18.35 -21.38
CA SER A 475 -3.90 16.95 -21.22
C SER A 475 -5.09 16.04 -21.38
N VAL A 476 -4.81 14.81 -21.82
CA VAL A 476 -5.75 13.69 -21.81
C VAL A 476 -5.07 12.51 -21.16
N GLN A 477 -5.79 11.85 -20.26
CA GLN A 477 -5.36 10.60 -19.62
C GLN A 477 -6.49 9.59 -19.71
N ARG A 478 -6.15 8.34 -20.04
CA ARG A 478 -7.07 7.20 -19.96
C ARG A 478 -6.48 6.17 -19.02
N ASP A 479 -7.29 5.76 -18.06
CA ASP A 479 -6.95 4.77 -17.03
C ASP A 479 -7.92 3.60 -17.14
N HIS A 480 -7.40 2.38 -17.29
CA HIS A 480 -8.17 1.15 -17.40
C HIS A 480 -7.73 0.18 -16.31
N LYS A 481 -8.44 0.19 -15.20
CA LYS A 481 -8.14 -0.68 -14.04
C LYS A 481 -9.15 -1.80 -13.91
N SER A 482 -8.66 -3.05 -13.86
CA SER A 482 -9.49 -4.23 -13.65
C SER A 482 -8.96 -5.10 -12.52
N GLU A 483 -9.87 -5.69 -11.77
CA GLU A 483 -9.58 -6.72 -10.79
C GLU A 483 -10.31 -8.00 -11.18
N ARG A 484 -9.56 -9.10 -11.23
CA ARG A 484 -10.11 -10.46 -11.38
C ARG A 484 -9.95 -11.20 -10.07
N VAL A 485 -11.08 -11.49 -9.47
CA VAL A 485 -11.13 -12.27 -8.22
C VAL A 485 -11.26 -13.75 -8.57
N TYR A 486 -10.50 -14.58 -7.87
CA TYR A 486 -10.47 -16.02 -8.00
C TYR A 486 -10.80 -16.68 -6.68
N GLY A 487 -11.39 -17.85 -6.72
CA GLY A 487 -11.65 -18.62 -5.51
C GLY A 487 -12.13 -20.03 -5.81
N VAL A 488 -12.14 -20.86 -4.78
CA VAL A 488 -12.81 -22.15 -4.84
C VAL A 488 -14.31 -21.94 -4.65
N GLY A 489 -15.12 -22.81 -5.23
CA GLY A 489 -16.57 -22.81 -5.03
C GLY A 489 -16.96 -23.15 -3.58
N PRO A 490 -18.14 -23.74 -3.34
CA PRO A 490 -18.62 -24.07 -1.99
C PRO A 490 -17.81 -25.16 -1.27
N ALA A 491 -16.77 -25.71 -1.91
CA ALA A 491 -15.92 -26.77 -1.36
C ALA A 491 -15.14 -26.37 -0.10
N TYR A 492 -14.95 -25.06 0.16
CA TYR A 492 -14.12 -24.55 1.26
C TYR A 492 -14.48 -25.11 2.64
N CYS A 493 -15.74 -25.47 2.86
CA CYS A 493 -16.26 -25.99 4.13
C CYS A 493 -16.70 -27.46 4.07
N THR A 494 -16.29 -28.22 3.05
CA THR A 494 -16.64 -29.67 2.91
C THR A 494 -16.22 -30.48 4.14
N TYR A 495 -15.07 -30.14 4.73
CA TYR A 495 -14.52 -30.80 5.91
C TYR A 495 -14.58 -29.95 7.18
N CYS A 496 -15.39 -28.89 7.21
CA CYS A 496 -15.58 -28.08 8.42
C CYS A 496 -16.12 -28.94 9.56
N GLY A 497 -15.69 -28.64 10.80
CA GLY A 497 -16.14 -29.37 11.96
C GLY A 497 -15.24 -30.52 12.39
N TYR A 498 -14.04 -30.64 11.82
CA TYR A 498 -13.03 -31.65 12.21
C TYR A 498 -13.51 -33.11 12.06
N PRO A 499 -14.21 -33.50 10.99
CA PRO A 499 -14.90 -34.78 10.90
C PRO A 499 -13.97 -35.98 10.69
N ILE A 500 -12.81 -35.79 10.07
CA ILE A 500 -11.92 -36.90 9.70
C ILE A 500 -10.50 -36.66 10.19
N VAL A 501 -9.79 -37.73 10.54
CA VAL A 501 -8.35 -37.71 10.83
C VAL A 501 -7.58 -37.52 9.52
N VAL A 502 -6.59 -36.61 9.54
CA VAL A 502 -5.73 -36.32 8.39
C VAL A 502 -4.66 -37.40 8.26
N ASP A 503 -4.22 -37.68 7.03
CA ASP A 503 -3.06 -38.52 6.77
C ASP A 503 -1.81 -37.98 7.48
N GLN A 504 -1.30 -38.72 8.46
CA GLN A 504 -0.19 -38.31 9.30
C GLN A 504 1.11 -38.11 8.52
N THR A 505 1.24 -38.70 7.33
CA THR A 505 2.43 -38.54 6.47
C THR A 505 2.58 -37.12 5.92
N LEU A 506 1.51 -36.33 5.92
CA LEU A 506 1.52 -34.93 5.54
C LEU A 506 2.08 -34.01 6.64
N LEU A 507 2.06 -34.47 7.89
CA LEU A 507 2.32 -33.66 9.07
C LEU A 507 3.76 -33.77 9.55
N LYS A 508 4.34 -32.63 9.93
CA LYS A 508 5.69 -32.52 10.49
C LYS A 508 5.70 -31.62 11.72
N PRO A 509 6.54 -31.91 12.72
CA PRO A 509 6.75 -30.98 13.84
C PRO A 509 7.29 -29.63 13.33
N PHE A 510 6.81 -28.58 13.93
CA PHE A 510 7.25 -27.21 13.69
C PHE A 510 7.55 -26.49 15.00
N ASN A 511 8.53 -25.58 15.01
CA ASN A 511 8.94 -24.85 16.20
C ASN A 511 9.25 -23.39 15.84
N LEU A 512 8.51 -22.44 16.39
CA LEU A 512 8.72 -21.00 16.23
C LEU A 512 10.08 -20.52 16.76
N GLY A 513 10.65 -21.26 17.74
CA GLY A 513 11.90 -20.93 18.42
C GLY A 513 11.70 -20.09 19.67
N SER A 514 12.60 -20.24 20.63
CA SER A 514 12.54 -19.54 21.94
C SER A 514 12.68 -18.02 21.85
N ASN A 515 13.16 -17.50 20.71
CA ASN A 515 13.31 -16.06 20.47
C ASN A 515 12.15 -15.48 19.62
N PHE A 516 11.07 -16.22 19.47
CA PHE A 516 9.88 -15.73 18.75
C PHE A 516 9.36 -14.45 19.41
N LEU A 517 9.07 -13.43 18.59
CA LEU A 517 8.73 -12.07 19.04
C LEU A 517 9.75 -11.49 20.05
N GLY A 518 11.05 -11.74 19.83
CA GLY A 518 12.10 -11.27 20.72
C GLY A 518 12.14 -11.97 22.10
N GLY A 519 11.46 -13.09 22.25
CA GLY A 519 11.32 -13.83 23.52
C GLY A 519 10.25 -13.26 24.46
N GLY A 520 9.37 -12.37 23.95
CA GLY A 520 8.34 -11.67 24.74
C GLY A 520 7.08 -12.47 25.12
N LEU A 521 6.98 -13.74 24.71
CA LEU A 521 5.81 -14.58 25.03
C LEU A 521 5.89 -15.14 26.46
N GLY A 522 4.76 -15.11 27.18
CA GLY A 522 4.63 -15.65 28.54
C GLY A 522 4.79 -17.18 28.60
N GLY A 523 5.40 -17.65 29.65
CA GLY A 523 6.00 -18.97 29.95
C GLY A 523 5.33 -20.25 29.44
N THR A 524 4.02 -20.35 29.30
CA THR A 524 3.30 -21.56 28.86
C THR A 524 2.74 -21.51 27.46
N THR A 525 2.91 -20.37 26.77
CA THR A 525 2.46 -20.23 25.38
C THR A 525 3.17 -21.25 24.48
N PRO A 526 2.43 -22.08 23.73
CA PRO A 526 3.04 -23.13 22.93
C PRO A 526 3.79 -22.57 21.74
N LEU A 527 5.07 -22.94 21.62
CA LEU A 527 5.94 -22.57 20.48
C LEU A 527 6.14 -23.75 19.49
N GLN A 528 5.59 -24.93 19.82
CA GLN A 528 5.70 -26.12 18.98
C GLN A 528 4.32 -26.62 18.61
N PHE A 529 4.11 -26.88 17.31
CA PHE A 529 2.88 -27.40 16.74
C PHE A 529 3.17 -28.17 15.46
N LEU A 530 2.18 -28.47 14.64
CA LEU A 530 2.35 -29.20 13.39
C LEU A 530 2.36 -28.25 12.18
N GLN A 531 3.16 -28.61 11.17
CA GLN A 531 3.13 -27.96 9.86
C GLN A 531 2.91 -28.99 8.75
N TYR A 532 2.50 -28.51 7.58
CA TYR A 532 2.28 -29.32 6.39
C TYR A 532 2.40 -28.47 5.12
N ASP A 533 2.50 -29.12 3.97
CA ASP A 533 2.41 -28.45 2.67
C ASP A 533 0.94 -28.19 2.33
N GLY A 534 0.54 -26.91 2.17
CA GLY A 534 -0.86 -26.57 1.92
C GLY A 534 -1.40 -27.09 0.60
N GLN A 535 -0.58 -27.13 -0.46
CA GLN A 535 -1.01 -27.71 -1.75
C GLN A 535 -1.16 -29.24 -1.67
N ALA A 536 -0.27 -29.91 -0.96
CA ALA A 536 -0.38 -31.35 -0.72
C ALA A 536 -1.66 -31.66 0.07
N TYR A 537 -2.01 -30.81 1.04
CA TYR A 537 -3.25 -30.96 1.80
C TYR A 537 -4.50 -30.72 0.94
N LEU A 538 -4.56 -29.70 0.08
CA LEU A 538 -5.64 -29.50 -0.87
C LEU A 538 -5.82 -30.70 -1.82
N ASN A 539 -4.71 -31.29 -2.26
CA ASN A 539 -4.72 -32.51 -3.07
C ASN A 539 -5.27 -33.72 -2.28
N TYR A 540 -4.90 -33.87 -1.00
CA TYR A 540 -5.43 -34.87 -0.10
C TYR A 540 -6.96 -34.74 0.07
N LEU A 541 -7.46 -33.51 0.35
CA LEU A 541 -8.90 -33.25 0.51
C LEU A 541 -9.73 -33.57 -0.76
N SER A 542 -9.10 -33.53 -1.92
CA SER A 542 -9.69 -33.91 -3.22
C SER A 542 -9.58 -35.40 -3.52
N SER A 543 -8.97 -36.20 -2.64
CA SER A 543 -8.71 -37.61 -2.88
C SER A 543 -9.90 -38.51 -2.49
N PRO A 544 -10.00 -39.70 -3.11
CA PRO A 544 -10.98 -40.73 -2.68
C PRO A 544 -10.82 -41.12 -1.19
N ALA A 545 -9.60 -41.09 -0.66
CA ALA A 545 -9.31 -41.47 0.72
C ALA A 545 -10.00 -40.53 1.71
N ALA A 546 -9.81 -39.20 1.55
CA ALA A 546 -10.44 -38.20 2.39
C ALA A 546 -11.97 -38.18 2.23
N ALA A 547 -12.45 -38.25 0.96
CA ALA A 547 -13.89 -38.23 0.65
C ALA A 547 -14.61 -39.44 1.26
N ASN A 548 -14.08 -40.64 1.11
CA ASN A 548 -14.68 -41.85 1.69
C ASN A 548 -14.62 -41.86 3.23
N ALA A 549 -13.59 -41.28 3.84
CA ALA A 549 -13.53 -41.10 5.29
C ALA A 549 -14.66 -40.17 5.78
N LEU A 550 -14.96 -39.11 5.04
CA LEU A 550 -16.08 -38.20 5.33
C LEU A 550 -17.43 -38.87 5.09
N ASP A 551 -17.59 -39.65 4.00
CA ASP A 551 -18.79 -40.42 3.75
C ASP A 551 -19.06 -41.39 4.89
N ALA A 552 -18.04 -42.12 5.37
CA ALA A 552 -18.16 -43.02 6.51
C ALA A 552 -18.52 -42.28 7.82
N HIS A 553 -17.95 -41.10 8.06
CA HIS A 553 -18.32 -40.24 9.21
C HIS A 553 -19.77 -39.83 9.17
N ASN A 554 -20.30 -39.49 8.01
CA ASN A 554 -21.66 -38.98 7.80
C ASN A 554 -22.69 -40.11 7.54
N GLY A 555 -22.26 -41.41 7.51
CA GLY A 555 -23.10 -42.53 7.18
C GLY A 555 -23.58 -42.55 5.71
N LEU A 556 -22.80 -41.97 4.79
CA LEU A 556 -23.08 -41.90 3.36
C LEU A 556 -22.42 -43.06 2.61
N PRO A 557 -22.93 -43.45 1.41
CA PRO A 557 -22.24 -44.38 0.56
C PRO A 557 -20.89 -43.87 0.09
N PRO A 558 -19.84 -44.72 0.00
CA PRO A 558 -18.52 -44.32 -0.48
C PRO A 558 -18.58 -43.65 -1.85
N GLY A 559 -17.83 -42.55 -2.04
CA GLY A 559 -17.79 -41.79 -3.29
C GLY A 559 -18.83 -40.66 -3.39
N THR A 560 -19.76 -40.51 -2.43
CA THR A 560 -20.79 -39.46 -2.43
C THR A 560 -20.15 -38.06 -2.35
N THR A 561 -19.28 -37.86 -1.37
CA THR A 561 -18.54 -36.60 -1.18
C THR A 561 -17.65 -36.30 -2.38
N LEU A 562 -16.95 -37.31 -2.92
CA LEU A 562 -16.10 -37.13 -4.08
C LEU A 562 -16.87 -36.66 -5.32
N ALA A 563 -18.04 -37.31 -5.57
CA ALA A 563 -18.91 -36.91 -6.67
C ALA A 563 -19.46 -35.49 -6.51
N ALA A 564 -19.83 -35.09 -5.29
CA ALA A 564 -20.28 -33.73 -4.97
C ALA A 564 -19.16 -32.69 -5.17
N LEU A 565 -17.95 -32.97 -4.72
CA LEU A 565 -16.77 -32.13 -4.95
C LEU A 565 -16.50 -31.97 -6.45
N GLN A 566 -16.51 -33.06 -7.22
CA GLN A 566 -16.26 -33.01 -8.67
C GLN A 566 -17.33 -32.20 -9.42
N ALA A 567 -18.60 -32.37 -9.03
CA ALA A 567 -19.72 -31.63 -9.64
C ALA A 567 -19.65 -30.12 -9.40
N ASN A 568 -19.03 -29.67 -8.29
CA ASN A 568 -18.89 -28.27 -7.89
C ASN A 568 -17.49 -27.71 -8.20
N GLY A 569 -16.65 -28.40 -8.97
CA GLY A 569 -15.29 -27.99 -9.29
C GLY A 569 -14.26 -28.21 -8.17
N GLY A 570 -14.67 -28.79 -7.02
CA GLY A 570 -13.80 -29.11 -5.90
C GLY A 570 -13.01 -27.91 -5.39
N TYR A 571 -11.69 -28.11 -5.16
CA TYR A 571 -10.77 -27.05 -4.77
C TYR A 571 -10.07 -26.38 -5.98
N GLN A 572 -10.65 -26.48 -7.17
CA GLN A 572 -10.15 -25.77 -8.34
C GLN A 572 -10.43 -24.28 -8.22
N VAL A 573 -9.38 -23.47 -8.40
CA VAL A 573 -9.47 -21.99 -8.36
C VAL A 573 -10.06 -21.48 -9.67
N LEU A 574 -11.23 -20.85 -9.59
CA LEU A 574 -12.01 -20.35 -10.72
C LEU A 574 -12.27 -18.84 -10.58
N PRO A 575 -12.44 -18.10 -11.69
CA PRO A 575 -12.84 -16.70 -11.64
C PRO A 575 -14.22 -16.52 -10.95
N LEU A 576 -14.32 -15.53 -10.06
CA LEU A 576 -15.54 -15.19 -9.32
C LEU A 576 -16.27 -13.99 -9.93
N PRO A 577 -17.60 -13.88 -9.72
CA PRO A 577 -18.42 -12.76 -10.22
C PRO A 577 -18.08 -11.40 -9.63
N SER A 578 -17.33 -11.34 -8.53
CA SER A 578 -16.89 -10.11 -7.89
C SER A 578 -15.86 -9.32 -8.71
N SER A 579 -15.38 -9.86 -9.84
CA SER A 579 -14.48 -9.19 -10.78
C SER A 579 -15.13 -7.95 -11.40
N TYR A 580 -14.31 -6.89 -11.65
CA TYR A 580 -14.79 -5.64 -12.21
C TYR A 580 -13.74 -4.96 -13.11
N LEU A 581 -14.20 -3.96 -13.89
CA LEU A 581 -13.37 -3.10 -14.72
C LEU A 581 -13.87 -1.65 -14.57
N ILE A 582 -12.97 -0.74 -14.21
CA ILE A 582 -13.21 0.70 -14.20
C ILE A 582 -12.38 1.34 -15.32
N LYS A 583 -13.03 2.16 -16.13
CA LYS A 583 -12.38 2.99 -17.16
C LYS A 583 -12.61 4.44 -16.81
N GLU A 584 -11.53 5.21 -16.70
CA GLU A 584 -11.58 6.65 -16.50
C GLU A 584 -10.97 7.35 -17.70
N THR A 585 -11.59 8.45 -18.13
CA THR A 585 -11.03 9.35 -19.13
C THR A 585 -11.03 10.76 -18.58
N ASP A 586 -9.83 11.28 -18.34
CA ASP A 586 -9.59 12.61 -17.80
C ASP A 586 -9.15 13.55 -18.91
N THR A 587 -9.85 14.66 -19.09
CA THR A 587 -9.44 15.75 -19.97
C THR A 587 -9.28 17.01 -19.16
N ALA A 588 -8.19 17.71 -19.35
CA ALA A 588 -7.95 18.94 -18.61
C ALA A 588 -7.30 20.01 -19.47
N ALA A 589 -7.60 21.28 -19.11
CA ALA A 589 -6.92 22.45 -19.65
C ALA A 589 -6.64 23.43 -18.51
N TYR A 590 -5.54 24.16 -18.63
CA TYR A 590 -5.16 25.16 -17.65
C TYR A 590 -4.63 26.45 -18.26
N LEU A 591 -4.71 27.50 -17.46
CA LEU A 591 -4.06 28.80 -17.71
C LEU A 591 -3.40 29.27 -16.41
N GLU A 592 -2.17 29.76 -16.50
CA GLU A 592 -1.34 30.19 -15.36
C GLU A 592 -0.53 31.42 -15.74
N ALA A 593 -0.40 32.36 -14.82
CA ALA A 593 0.34 33.59 -15.05
C ALA A 593 1.28 33.88 -13.87
N ASP A 594 2.51 34.30 -14.20
CA ASP A 594 3.55 34.65 -13.25
C ASP A 594 3.78 36.17 -13.22
N PHE A 595 3.86 36.70 -12.01
CA PHE A 595 4.16 38.10 -11.74
C PHE A 595 5.36 38.20 -10.80
N ARG A 596 6.28 39.12 -11.11
CA ARG A 596 7.44 39.42 -10.27
C ARG A 596 7.63 40.94 -10.18
N GLY A 597 7.99 41.42 -9.01
CA GLY A 597 8.22 42.82 -8.76
C GLY A 597 8.87 43.06 -7.41
N ASP A 598 8.99 44.32 -7.05
CA ASP A 598 9.57 44.75 -5.80
C ASP A 598 8.55 45.59 -4.98
N ALA A 599 8.39 45.26 -3.71
CA ALA A 599 7.63 46.08 -2.74
C ALA A 599 8.63 46.87 -1.90
N GLY A 600 9.09 47.99 -2.43
CA GLY A 600 10.24 48.71 -1.88
C GLY A 600 11.53 47.88 -2.09
N PRO A 601 12.26 47.50 -1.02
CA PRO A 601 13.45 46.66 -1.13
C PRO A 601 13.15 45.15 -1.13
N LEU A 602 11.89 44.75 -1.14
CA LEU A 602 11.45 43.37 -0.96
C LEU A 602 11.01 42.75 -2.29
N PRO A 603 11.81 41.88 -2.92
CA PRO A 603 11.41 41.15 -4.11
C PRO A 603 10.26 40.20 -3.79
N TRP A 604 9.24 40.20 -4.66
CA TRP A 604 8.10 39.30 -4.55
C TRP A 604 7.82 38.58 -5.86
N PHE A 605 7.19 37.42 -5.72
CA PHE A 605 6.71 36.59 -6.82
C PHE A 605 5.27 36.18 -6.53
N LEU A 606 4.40 36.18 -7.55
CA LEU A 606 3.04 35.69 -7.47
C LEU A 606 2.74 34.86 -8.72
N LYS A 607 2.31 33.61 -8.51
CA LYS A 607 1.79 32.71 -9.53
C LYS A 607 0.30 32.48 -9.28
N VAL A 608 -0.53 32.75 -10.27
CA VAL A 608 -1.98 32.49 -10.23
C VAL A 608 -2.41 31.69 -11.44
N GLY A 609 -3.32 30.75 -11.24
CA GLY A 609 -3.80 29.93 -12.32
C GLY A 609 -5.11 29.22 -12.00
N GLY A 610 -5.64 28.58 -13.01
CA GLY A 610 -6.81 27.73 -12.89
C GLY A 610 -6.74 26.58 -13.89
N ARG A 611 -7.15 25.41 -13.42
CA ARG A 611 -7.24 24.17 -14.21
C ARG A 611 -8.69 23.71 -14.21
N TYR A 612 -9.24 23.45 -15.37
CA TYR A 612 -10.52 22.77 -15.51
C TYR A 612 -10.25 21.32 -15.86
N VAL A 613 -10.90 20.41 -15.15
CA VAL A 613 -10.81 18.96 -15.40
C VAL A 613 -12.21 18.39 -15.59
N HIS A 614 -12.34 17.49 -16.56
CA HIS A 614 -13.53 16.69 -16.80
C HIS A 614 -13.14 15.21 -16.79
N THR A 615 -13.85 14.41 -15.98
CA THR A 615 -13.65 12.96 -15.85
C THR A 615 -14.91 12.24 -16.28
N GLY A 616 -14.79 11.31 -17.23
CA GLY A 616 -15.80 10.32 -17.55
C GLY A 616 -15.41 8.97 -16.96
N VAL A 617 -16.35 8.29 -16.32
CA VAL A 617 -16.15 6.98 -15.69
C VAL A 617 -17.13 5.96 -16.28
N THR A 618 -16.61 4.80 -16.70
CA THR A 618 -17.41 3.63 -17.07
C THR A 618 -17.03 2.47 -16.14
N ALA A 619 -17.97 2.02 -15.32
CA ALA A 619 -17.80 0.90 -14.40
C ALA A 619 -18.51 -0.34 -14.94
N VAL A 620 -17.79 -1.46 -15.10
CA VAL A 620 -18.30 -2.73 -15.60
C VAL A 620 -18.08 -3.81 -14.56
N GLY A 621 -19.11 -4.56 -14.24
CA GLY A 621 -19.02 -5.68 -13.30
C GLY A 621 -20.11 -6.72 -13.57
N GLN A 622 -20.12 -7.76 -12.76
CA GLN A 622 -21.08 -8.85 -12.88
C GLN A 622 -21.90 -8.94 -11.60
N ASN A 623 -23.20 -9.08 -11.75
CA ASN A 623 -24.12 -9.25 -10.63
C ASN A 623 -24.98 -10.49 -10.82
N ARG A 624 -25.24 -11.21 -9.74
CA ARG A 624 -26.33 -12.16 -9.70
C ARG A 624 -27.60 -11.37 -9.40
N VAL A 625 -28.56 -11.42 -10.34
CA VAL A 625 -29.83 -10.75 -10.15
C VAL A 625 -30.65 -11.53 -9.11
N LEU A 626 -30.94 -10.86 -7.98
CA LEU A 626 -31.85 -11.45 -6.97
C LEU A 626 -33.21 -11.67 -7.60
N GLN A 627 -33.70 -12.90 -7.55
CA GLN A 627 -35.02 -13.30 -8.05
C GLN A 627 -36.02 -13.34 -6.91
N ASP A 628 -35.60 -13.89 -5.78
CA ASP A 628 -36.49 -14.08 -4.61
C ASP A 628 -35.66 -14.28 -3.33
N VAL A 629 -36.37 -14.28 -2.19
CA VAL A 629 -35.80 -14.67 -0.89
C VAL A 629 -36.68 -15.84 -0.39
N LEU A 630 -36.05 -17.03 -0.33
CA LEU A 630 -36.74 -18.25 0.14
C LEU A 630 -36.64 -18.37 1.65
N TRP A 631 -37.79 -18.66 2.24
CA TRP A 631 -37.88 -19.03 3.64
C TRP A 631 -37.56 -20.54 3.81
N VAL A 632 -36.52 -20.85 4.58
CA VAL A 632 -36.04 -22.22 4.80
C VAL A 632 -36.57 -22.75 6.12
N SER A 633 -36.58 -21.91 7.16
CA SER A 633 -37.13 -22.16 8.50
C SER A 633 -37.29 -20.82 9.20
N GLU A 634 -37.91 -20.80 10.40
CA GLU A 634 -38.02 -19.60 11.21
C GLU A 634 -36.64 -18.99 11.47
N GLY A 635 -36.48 -17.71 11.08
CA GLY A 635 -35.20 -16.99 11.18
C GLY A 635 -34.14 -17.39 10.14
N ASN A 636 -34.43 -18.30 9.21
CA ASN A 636 -33.46 -18.73 8.18
C ASN A 636 -34.06 -18.56 6.78
N GLN A 637 -33.56 -17.57 6.05
CA GLN A 637 -33.93 -17.29 4.66
C GLN A 637 -32.66 -17.30 3.78
N SER A 638 -32.85 -17.65 2.51
CA SER A 638 -31.76 -17.72 1.53
C SER A 638 -32.08 -16.95 0.26
N PRO A 639 -31.11 -16.21 -0.31
CA PRO A 639 -31.34 -15.52 -1.57
C PRO A 639 -31.42 -16.51 -2.73
N VAL A 640 -32.41 -16.32 -3.61
CA VAL A 640 -32.56 -17.04 -4.88
C VAL A 640 -32.18 -16.10 -6.02
N TYR A 641 -31.33 -16.56 -6.89
CA TYR A 641 -30.90 -15.78 -8.04
C TYR A 641 -31.57 -16.28 -9.33
N ALA A 642 -31.93 -15.34 -10.21
CA ALA A 642 -32.60 -15.61 -11.49
C ALA A 642 -31.78 -16.55 -12.41
N SER A 643 -30.48 -16.57 -12.25
CA SER A 643 -29.57 -17.47 -12.96
C SER A 643 -28.33 -17.72 -12.12
N ALA A 644 -27.76 -18.93 -12.25
CA ALA A 644 -26.43 -19.22 -11.72
C ALA A 644 -25.34 -18.40 -12.43
N THR A 645 -25.59 -18.03 -13.72
CA THR A 645 -24.67 -17.18 -14.50
C THR A 645 -24.92 -15.71 -14.17
N PRO A 646 -23.90 -14.97 -13.69
CA PRO A 646 -24.01 -13.54 -13.45
C PRO A 646 -24.27 -12.74 -14.73
N VAL A 647 -24.95 -11.62 -14.59
CA VAL A 647 -25.24 -10.67 -15.69
C VAL A 647 -24.22 -9.53 -15.64
N VAL A 648 -23.64 -9.20 -16.79
CA VAL A 648 -22.75 -8.03 -16.93
C VAL A 648 -23.59 -6.75 -16.84
N GLN A 649 -23.17 -5.83 -15.98
CA GLN A 649 -23.76 -4.50 -15.84
C GLN A 649 -22.72 -3.43 -16.11
N THR A 650 -23.14 -2.35 -16.77
CA THR A 650 -22.31 -1.19 -17.08
C THR A 650 -22.98 0.07 -16.54
N PHE A 651 -22.21 0.90 -15.87
CA PHE A 651 -22.64 2.19 -15.34
C PHE A 651 -21.71 3.28 -15.85
N ASP A 652 -22.28 4.35 -16.40
CA ASP A 652 -21.54 5.52 -16.84
C ASP A 652 -21.85 6.70 -15.92
N SER A 653 -20.82 7.44 -15.55
CA SER A 653 -20.91 8.67 -14.79
C SER A 653 -19.89 9.68 -15.25
N SER A 654 -20.11 10.96 -14.96
CA SER A 654 -19.13 12.00 -15.27
C SER A 654 -19.24 13.19 -14.33
N TYR A 655 -18.13 13.93 -14.20
CA TYR A 655 -18.08 15.16 -13.42
C TYR A 655 -17.01 16.12 -13.95
N GLY A 656 -17.16 17.41 -13.63
CA GLY A 656 -16.19 18.42 -13.99
C GLY A 656 -15.96 19.43 -12.86
N TYR A 657 -14.69 19.85 -12.69
CA TYR A 657 -14.30 20.78 -11.62
C TYR A 657 -13.31 21.82 -12.10
N PHE A 658 -13.47 23.04 -11.58
CA PHE A 658 -12.49 24.12 -11.72
C PHE A 658 -11.63 24.20 -10.45
N LEU A 659 -10.31 24.17 -10.64
CA LEU A 659 -9.29 24.08 -9.61
C LEU A 659 -8.40 25.35 -9.67
N PRO A 660 -8.76 26.45 -8.97
CA PRO A 660 -7.92 27.62 -8.88
C PRO A 660 -6.73 27.41 -7.95
N SER A 661 -5.62 28.12 -8.23
CA SER A 661 -4.43 28.14 -7.39
C SER A 661 -3.76 29.52 -7.40
N ALA A 662 -3.19 29.88 -6.26
CA ALA A 662 -2.38 31.08 -6.08
C ALA A 662 -1.22 30.75 -5.15
N ASN A 663 0.00 31.11 -5.56
CA ASN A 663 1.22 30.93 -4.77
C ASN A 663 1.96 32.28 -4.74
N PHE A 664 2.27 32.77 -3.56
CA PHE A 664 2.97 34.04 -3.32
C PHE A 664 4.26 33.79 -2.55
N LYS A 665 5.36 34.38 -3.01
CA LYS A 665 6.68 34.35 -2.37
C LYS A 665 7.16 35.78 -2.15
N LEU A 666 7.59 36.10 -0.93
CA LEU A 666 8.18 37.40 -0.56
C LEU A 666 9.56 37.17 0.07
N ASN A 667 10.58 37.77 -0.50
CA ASN A 667 11.91 37.76 0.08
C ASN A 667 11.99 38.89 1.11
N LEU A 668 11.86 38.54 2.40
CA LEU A 668 11.98 39.51 3.51
C LEU A 668 13.43 40.00 3.66
N THR A 669 14.39 39.15 3.35
CA THR A 669 15.81 39.46 3.17
C THR A 669 16.38 38.48 2.14
N ASP A 670 17.64 38.62 1.75
CA ASP A 670 18.35 37.65 0.89
C ASP A 670 18.39 36.23 1.49
N LYS A 671 18.10 36.08 2.79
CA LYS A 671 18.22 34.83 3.55
C LYS A 671 16.90 34.38 4.16
N LEU A 672 15.89 35.23 4.21
CA LEU A 672 14.61 34.95 4.85
C LEU A 672 13.48 35.20 3.87
N LEU A 673 12.65 34.19 3.63
CA LEU A 673 11.52 34.28 2.72
C LEU A 673 10.22 33.76 3.36
N LEU A 674 9.11 34.39 2.98
CA LEU A 674 7.74 34.03 3.33
C LEU A 674 7.06 33.49 2.08
N ARG A 675 6.35 32.37 2.23
CA ARG A 675 5.47 31.82 1.19
C ARG A 675 4.05 31.71 1.70
N LEU A 676 3.10 32.04 0.85
CA LEU A 676 1.67 31.84 1.09
C LEU A 676 1.08 31.12 -0.12
N ALA A 677 0.21 30.15 0.10
CA ALA A 677 -0.48 29.47 -0.98
C ALA A 677 -1.95 29.23 -0.62
N ALA A 678 -2.79 29.31 -1.66
CA ALA A 678 -4.20 28.93 -1.57
C ALA A 678 -4.60 28.20 -2.84
N SER A 679 -5.26 27.05 -2.72
CA SER A 679 -5.67 26.25 -3.88
C SER A 679 -6.91 25.42 -3.59
N LYS A 680 -7.55 24.96 -4.68
CA LYS A 680 -8.54 23.90 -4.66
C LYS A 680 -7.95 22.68 -5.40
N THR A 681 -8.03 21.51 -4.77
CA THR A 681 -7.57 20.24 -5.34
C THR A 681 -8.64 19.16 -5.20
N LEU A 682 -8.49 18.07 -5.93
CA LEU A 682 -9.36 16.90 -5.80
C LEU A 682 -8.54 15.61 -5.75
N THR A 683 -9.15 14.55 -5.20
CA THR A 683 -8.70 13.16 -5.37
C THR A 683 -9.89 12.32 -5.78
N ARG A 684 -9.71 11.47 -6.78
CA ARG A 684 -10.76 10.59 -7.31
C ARG A 684 -11.03 9.42 -6.35
N PRO A 685 -12.26 8.83 -6.36
CA PRO A 685 -12.56 7.63 -5.58
C PRO A 685 -11.66 6.46 -5.97
N ASN A 686 -11.41 5.53 -5.06
CA ASN A 686 -10.72 4.29 -5.43
C ASN A 686 -11.53 3.51 -6.46
N PRO A 687 -10.89 2.84 -7.44
CA PRO A 687 -11.58 1.99 -8.40
C PRO A 687 -12.40 0.89 -7.74
N SER A 688 -11.88 0.25 -6.66
CA SER A 688 -12.61 -0.76 -5.88
C SER A 688 -13.90 -0.23 -5.23
N ASP A 689 -13.95 1.04 -4.82
CA ASP A 689 -15.15 1.68 -4.27
C ASP A 689 -16.23 1.95 -5.34
N MET A 690 -15.81 2.10 -6.62
CA MET A 690 -16.71 2.34 -7.75
C MET A 690 -17.21 1.06 -8.43
N ARG A 691 -16.82 -0.13 -7.95
CA ARG A 691 -17.27 -1.40 -8.53
C ARG A 691 -18.80 -1.47 -8.54
N PRO A 692 -19.43 -1.94 -9.65
CA PRO A 692 -20.90 -2.01 -9.71
C PRO A 692 -21.48 -3.28 -9.09
N ASN A 693 -20.62 -4.14 -8.52
CA ASN A 693 -21.03 -5.41 -7.91
C ASN A 693 -21.82 -5.19 -6.62
N THR A 694 -22.85 -6.02 -6.42
CA THR A 694 -23.64 -6.11 -5.18
C THR A 694 -23.69 -7.55 -4.72
N THR A 695 -23.43 -7.77 -3.45
CA THR A 695 -23.49 -9.07 -2.77
C THR A 695 -24.60 -9.03 -1.73
N ILE A 696 -25.44 -10.06 -1.68
CA ILE A 696 -26.33 -10.29 -0.56
C ILE A 696 -25.54 -11.05 0.50
N ASP A 697 -25.26 -10.39 1.61
CA ASP A 697 -24.40 -10.91 2.67
C ASP A 697 -25.19 -11.80 3.63
N ASP A 698 -26.45 -11.40 3.90
CA ASP A 698 -27.40 -12.16 4.73
C ASP A 698 -28.84 -11.85 4.27
N ALA A 699 -29.70 -12.87 4.23
CA ALA A 699 -31.10 -12.72 3.86
C ALA A 699 -32.06 -13.14 4.98
N ARG A 700 -31.57 -13.38 6.21
CA ARG A 700 -32.39 -13.81 7.34
C ARG A 700 -33.33 -12.70 7.81
N THR A 701 -34.55 -13.08 8.20
CA THR A 701 -35.54 -12.13 8.77
C THR A 701 -34.91 -11.35 9.95
N GLY A 702 -35.02 -10.05 9.89
CA GLY A 702 -34.44 -9.16 10.92
C GLY A 702 -32.96 -8.85 10.74
N ASN A 703 -32.25 -9.51 9.80
CA ASN A 703 -30.86 -9.29 9.51
C ASN A 703 -30.54 -9.34 8.00
N MET A 704 -31.37 -8.64 7.19
CA MET A 704 -31.21 -8.60 5.74
C MET A 704 -30.08 -7.59 5.39
N LEU A 705 -28.92 -8.12 5.03
CA LEU A 705 -27.70 -7.35 4.77
C LEU A 705 -27.21 -7.52 3.34
N ALA A 706 -26.76 -6.43 2.75
CA ALA A 706 -26.09 -6.43 1.46
C ALA A 706 -24.90 -5.48 1.47
N SER A 707 -23.96 -5.71 0.58
CA SER A 707 -22.80 -4.83 0.39
C SER A 707 -22.48 -4.64 -1.10
N GLY A 708 -21.81 -3.54 -1.42
CA GLY A 708 -21.37 -3.28 -2.80
C GLY A 708 -20.63 -1.99 -2.95
N GLY A 709 -20.15 -1.71 -4.18
CA GLY A 709 -19.55 -0.43 -4.51
C GLY A 709 -20.61 0.57 -5.00
N ASN A 710 -20.13 1.76 -5.43
CA ASN A 710 -20.98 2.86 -5.89
C ASN A 710 -20.32 3.60 -7.09
N PRO A 711 -20.72 3.27 -8.33
CA PRO A 711 -20.17 3.93 -9.52
C PRO A 711 -20.49 5.44 -9.64
N ALA A 712 -21.44 5.95 -8.84
CA ALA A 712 -21.85 7.35 -8.86
C ALA A 712 -21.06 8.24 -7.85
N LEU A 713 -19.99 7.73 -7.27
CA LEU A 713 -19.16 8.49 -6.33
C LEU A 713 -18.57 9.74 -6.99
N LYS A 714 -18.53 10.82 -6.22
CA LYS A 714 -17.84 12.07 -6.58
C LYS A 714 -16.45 12.10 -5.95
N PRO A 715 -15.48 12.80 -6.57
CA PRO A 715 -14.17 12.96 -5.98
C PRO A 715 -14.22 13.76 -4.67
N TYR A 716 -13.27 13.45 -3.79
CA TYR A 716 -12.94 14.30 -2.65
C TYR A 716 -12.48 15.67 -3.16
N GLN A 717 -12.94 16.74 -2.54
CA GLN A 717 -12.54 18.10 -2.87
C GLN A 717 -11.88 18.78 -1.66
N SER A 718 -10.72 19.37 -1.84
CA SER A 718 -10.02 20.08 -0.78
C SER A 718 -9.78 21.54 -1.11
N LYS A 719 -10.03 22.42 -0.13
CA LYS A 719 -9.51 23.80 -0.12
C LYS A 719 -8.29 23.84 0.78
N ASN A 720 -7.16 24.23 0.21
CA ASN A 720 -5.87 24.21 0.87
C ASN A 720 -5.38 25.63 1.11
N TYR A 721 -4.81 25.86 2.30
CA TYR A 721 -4.19 27.12 2.72
C TYR A 721 -2.86 26.79 3.38
N ASP A 722 -1.80 27.43 2.91
CA ASP A 722 -0.44 27.18 3.36
C ASP A 722 0.30 28.48 3.64
N ALA A 723 1.11 28.49 4.69
CA ALA A 723 2.04 29.56 5.01
C ALA A 723 3.37 28.96 5.47
N SER A 724 4.50 29.42 4.95
CA SER A 724 5.82 29.00 5.42
C SER A 724 6.78 30.17 5.56
N LEU A 725 7.63 30.11 6.58
CA LEU A 725 8.76 31.00 6.80
C LEU A 725 10.04 30.17 6.70
N GLU A 726 10.95 30.56 5.80
CA GLU A 726 12.16 29.80 5.48
C GLU A 726 13.38 30.68 5.63
N TRP A 727 14.39 30.22 6.40
CA TRP A 727 15.63 30.94 6.67
C TRP A 727 16.84 30.13 6.20
N TYR A 728 17.64 30.75 5.33
CA TYR A 728 18.85 30.21 4.71
C TYR A 728 20.08 31.05 5.08
N PRO A 729 20.59 30.94 6.31
CA PRO A 729 21.68 31.85 6.81
C PRO A 729 22.97 31.71 6.01
N LYS A 730 23.31 30.51 5.59
CA LYS A 730 24.47 30.17 4.73
C LYS A 730 24.28 28.79 4.05
N THR A 731 25.15 28.47 3.09
CA THR A 731 25.22 27.14 2.46
C THR A 731 25.37 26.05 3.51
N GLY A 732 24.59 24.97 3.40
CA GLY A 732 24.56 23.85 4.37
C GLY A 732 23.75 24.13 5.63
N MET A 733 23.03 25.25 5.71
CA MET A 733 22.10 25.59 6.78
C MET A 733 20.76 26.06 6.23
N SER A 734 19.70 25.48 6.73
CA SER A 734 18.32 25.88 6.42
C SER A 734 17.40 25.58 7.60
N PHE A 735 16.45 26.47 7.84
CA PHE A 735 15.39 26.31 8.83
C PHE A 735 14.07 26.71 8.19
N ALA A 736 13.03 25.93 8.45
CA ALA A 736 11.68 26.23 7.96
C ALA A 736 10.64 25.93 9.02
N ALA A 737 9.62 26.78 9.07
CA ALA A 737 8.40 26.57 9.82
C ALA A 737 7.22 26.80 8.88
N ALA A 738 6.33 25.83 8.79
CA ALA A 738 5.16 25.92 7.92
C ALA A 738 3.89 25.56 8.71
N TYR A 739 2.80 26.25 8.37
CA TYR A 739 1.44 25.94 8.79
C TYR A 739 0.63 25.56 7.55
N PHE A 740 -0.20 24.56 7.65
CA PHE A 740 -1.14 24.19 6.60
C PHE A 740 -2.54 23.92 7.16
N ARG A 741 -3.55 24.19 6.34
CA ARG A 741 -4.94 23.83 6.60
C ARG A 741 -5.60 23.32 5.32
N LYS A 742 -6.20 22.13 5.39
CA LYS A 742 -6.95 21.50 4.31
C LYS A 742 -8.37 21.23 4.75
N VAL A 743 -9.35 21.76 4.01
CA VAL A 743 -10.78 21.56 4.27
C VAL A 743 -11.33 20.67 3.17
N VAL A 744 -11.62 19.42 3.51
CA VAL A 744 -12.06 18.37 2.59
C VAL A 744 -13.56 18.22 2.65
N ASN A 745 -14.23 18.27 1.51
CA ASN A 745 -15.65 17.98 1.33
C ASN A 745 -15.80 16.68 0.52
N ASP A 746 -17.02 16.15 0.53
CA ASP A 746 -17.39 14.92 -0.19
C ASP A 746 -16.53 13.72 0.22
N PHE A 747 -16.17 13.64 1.50
CA PHE A 747 -15.38 12.53 2.01
C PHE A 747 -16.16 11.22 1.86
N ILE A 748 -15.52 10.19 1.30
CA ILE A 748 -16.15 8.91 1.04
C ILE A 748 -15.96 8.02 2.26
N ASP A 749 -17.07 7.52 2.78
CA ASP A 749 -17.10 6.51 3.83
C ASP A 749 -18.22 5.52 3.56
N TYR A 750 -18.16 4.33 4.17
CA TYR A 750 -19.18 3.31 4.03
C TYR A 750 -20.43 3.66 4.86
N GLY A 751 -21.49 4.02 4.15
CA GLY A 751 -22.78 4.28 4.75
C GLY A 751 -23.71 3.09 4.59
N VAL A 752 -24.47 2.74 5.63
CA VAL A 752 -25.52 1.72 5.59
C VAL A 752 -26.87 2.42 5.38
N ALA A 753 -27.63 1.99 4.36
CA ALA A 753 -28.96 2.50 4.09
C ALA A 753 -29.89 1.39 3.58
N PRO A 754 -31.23 1.50 3.80
CA PRO A 754 -32.18 0.56 3.21
C PRO A 754 -32.18 0.69 1.68
N GLU A 755 -32.00 -0.43 0.98
CA GLU A 755 -32.15 -0.54 -0.47
C GLU A 755 -33.16 -1.64 -0.80
N ALA A 756 -34.12 -1.30 -1.67
CA ALA A 756 -35.15 -2.24 -2.10
C ALA A 756 -34.72 -3.00 -3.35
N PHE A 757 -34.64 -4.29 -3.28
CA PHE A 757 -34.34 -5.18 -4.39
C PHE A 757 -35.67 -5.79 -4.89
N PRO A 758 -35.98 -5.73 -6.21
CA PRO A 758 -37.17 -6.36 -6.75
C PRO A 758 -37.05 -7.89 -6.61
N ILE A 759 -38.14 -8.51 -6.16
CA ILE A 759 -38.25 -9.96 -6.04
C ILE A 759 -39.51 -10.43 -6.77
N GLN A 760 -39.45 -11.66 -7.27
CA GLN A 760 -40.64 -12.27 -7.82
C GLN A 760 -41.58 -12.63 -6.67
N ASN A 761 -42.82 -12.17 -6.78
CA ASN A 761 -43.81 -12.25 -5.76
C ASN A 761 -43.87 -13.61 -5.07
N ALA A 762 -43.87 -13.60 -3.76
CA ALA A 762 -44.14 -14.74 -2.88
C ALA A 762 -45.51 -15.41 -3.06
N GLN A 763 -46.30 -15.12 -4.10
CA GLN A 763 -47.47 -15.93 -4.48
C GLN A 763 -47.12 -17.37 -4.88
N ARG A 764 -45.87 -17.78 -4.82
CA ARG A 764 -45.43 -19.17 -4.81
C ARG A 764 -45.55 -19.82 -3.42
N LEU A 765 -46.44 -19.31 -2.60
CA LEU A 765 -46.69 -19.80 -1.25
C LEU A 765 -47.12 -21.27 -1.20
N ASP A 766 -47.57 -21.86 -2.31
CA ASP A 766 -48.06 -23.22 -2.40
C ASP A 766 -47.02 -24.23 -2.94
N GLN A 767 -45.79 -23.75 -3.25
CA GLN A 767 -44.79 -24.66 -3.82
C GLN A 767 -43.69 -24.96 -2.79
N THR A 768 -43.67 -26.16 -2.30
CA THR A 768 -42.53 -26.78 -1.71
C THR A 768 -41.46 -26.88 -2.78
N SER A 769 -40.39 -26.08 -2.65
CA SER A 769 -39.21 -26.20 -3.52
C SER A 769 -38.17 -27.11 -2.86
N VAL A 770 -37.59 -28.01 -3.66
CA VAL A 770 -36.48 -28.86 -3.21
C VAL A 770 -35.20 -28.21 -3.67
N ILE A 771 -34.42 -27.62 -2.74
CA ILE A 771 -33.09 -27.08 -3.02
C ILE A 771 -32.08 -27.98 -2.29
N ASN A 772 -31.11 -28.52 -3.01
CA ASN A 772 -30.08 -29.43 -2.49
C ASN A 772 -30.64 -30.63 -1.69
N GLY A 773 -31.78 -31.17 -2.14
CA GLY A 773 -32.44 -32.32 -1.48
C GLY A 773 -33.28 -31.98 -0.27
N ASN A 774 -33.35 -30.72 0.16
CA ASN A 774 -34.16 -30.25 1.28
C ASN A 774 -35.43 -29.56 0.78
N THR A 775 -36.56 -29.83 1.44
CA THR A 775 -37.87 -29.21 1.17
C THR A 775 -37.91 -27.84 1.88
N HIS A 776 -38.18 -26.78 1.14
CA HIS A 776 -38.30 -25.43 1.68
C HIS A 776 -39.76 -24.98 1.62
N LEU A 777 -40.25 -24.40 2.71
CA LEU A 777 -41.56 -23.80 2.84
C LEU A 777 -41.50 -22.31 2.60
N ALA A 778 -42.45 -21.72 1.88
CA ALA A 778 -42.60 -20.28 1.72
C ALA A 778 -43.11 -19.63 3.02
N ASP A 779 -42.60 -18.45 3.39
CA ASP A 779 -43.12 -17.67 4.50
C ASP A 779 -44.51 -17.11 4.13
N PRO A 780 -45.59 -17.53 4.81
CA PRO A 780 -46.93 -17.06 4.51
C PRO A 780 -47.13 -15.55 4.73
N ASN A 781 -46.25 -14.88 5.43
CA ASN A 781 -46.31 -13.46 5.71
C ASN A 781 -45.46 -12.62 4.71
N PHE A 782 -44.73 -13.26 3.80
CA PHE A 782 -43.86 -12.56 2.85
C PHE A 782 -44.59 -12.39 1.50
N THR A 783 -45.32 -11.28 1.36
CA THR A 783 -46.12 -10.98 0.15
C THR A 783 -45.58 -9.82 -0.66
N ALA A 784 -44.36 -9.33 -0.33
CA ALA A 784 -43.78 -8.14 -0.94
C ALA A 784 -43.18 -8.43 -2.34
N THR A 785 -43.28 -7.46 -3.25
CA THR A 785 -42.64 -7.46 -4.56
C THR A 785 -41.20 -6.91 -4.50
N THR A 786 -40.74 -6.48 -3.32
CA THR A 786 -39.42 -5.98 -3.04
C THR A 786 -38.96 -6.49 -1.68
N ALA A 787 -37.67 -6.90 -1.60
CA ALA A 787 -36.97 -7.18 -0.36
C ALA A 787 -36.04 -6.01 -0.02
N THR A 788 -36.16 -5.48 1.19
CA THR A 788 -35.30 -4.36 1.64
C THR A 788 -34.14 -4.90 2.44
N PHE A 789 -32.93 -4.60 1.98
CA PHE A 789 -31.70 -4.94 2.65
C PHE A 789 -31.04 -3.69 3.21
N LEU A 790 -30.42 -3.78 4.39
CA LEU A 790 -29.51 -2.78 4.88
C LEU A 790 -28.20 -2.91 4.10
N THR A 791 -28.02 -2.03 3.12
CA THR A 791 -26.90 -2.14 2.17
C THR A 791 -25.77 -1.19 2.56
N SER A 792 -24.59 -1.78 2.77
CA SER A 792 -23.34 -1.05 3.01
C SER A 792 -22.68 -0.69 1.69
N ARG A 793 -22.56 0.63 1.41
CA ARG A 793 -21.90 1.15 0.21
C ARG A 793 -21.04 2.35 0.53
N PRO A 794 -19.93 2.60 -0.22
CA PRO A 794 -19.22 3.86 -0.15
C PRO A 794 -20.10 5.02 -0.64
N ARG A 795 -20.12 6.12 0.13
CA ARG A 795 -20.97 7.31 -0.11
C ARG A 795 -20.18 8.57 0.22
N ASN A 796 -20.46 9.66 -0.48
CA ASN A 796 -19.94 10.98 -0.16
C ASN A 796 -20.71 11.56 1.04
N LEU A 797 -20.20 11.43 2.25
CA LEU A 797 -20.96 11.67 3.47
C LEU A 797 -20.49 12.87 4.30
N ALA A 798 -19.20 13.20 4.29
CA ALA A 798 -18.63 14.03 5.34
C ALA A 798 -17.82 15.22 4.83
N ARG A 799 -17.74 16.22 5.68
CA ARG A 799 -16.78 17.33 5.58
C ARG A 799 -15.86 17.27 6.80
N THR A 800 -14.58 17.43 6.57
CA THR A 800 -13.57 17.47 7.64
C THR A 800 -12.49 18.50 7.33
N HIS A 801 -11.68 18.83 8.34
CA HIS A 801 -10.48 19.61 8.12
C HIS A 801 -9.27 18.93 8.78
N VAL A 802 -8.11 19.17 8.19
CA VAL A 802 -6.81 18.81 8.74
C VAL A 802 -5.96 20.05 8.76
N ASP A 803 -5.38 20.34 9.89
CA ASP A 803 -4.38 21.39 10.05
C ASP A 803 -3.13 20.88 10.75
N GLY A 804 -2.01 21.55 10.52
CA GLY A 804 -0.77 21.12 11.15
C GLY A 804 0.36 22.12 11.00
N VAL A 805 1.42 21.84 11.75
CA VAL A 805 2.67 22.61 11.75
C VAL A 805 3.81 21.67 11.36
N GLU A 806 4.62 22.13 10.43
CA GLU A 806 5.86 21.45 10.00
C GLU A 806 7.05 22.28 10.41
N LEU A 807 8.02 21.69 11.08
CA LEU A 807 9.29 22.30 11.44
C LEU A 807 10.42 21.49 10.80
N ALA A 808 11.40 22.15 10.20
CA ALA A 808 12.57 21.49 9.63
C ALA A 808 13.83 22.33 9.84
N GLY A 809 14.95 21.67 10.06
CA GLY A 809 16.24 22.31 10.17
C GLY A 809 17.37 21.42 9.74
N THR A 810 18.31 22.00 9.00
CA THR A 810 19.60 21.38 8.66
C THR A 810 20.71 22.32 9.16
N TYR A 811 21.67 21.78 9.85
CA TYR A 811 22.79 22.52 10.43
C TYR A 811 24.09 21.77 10.24
N SER A 812 25.04 22.34 9.47
CA SER A 812 26.40 21.84 9.31
C SER A 812 27.33 22.53 10.30
N PHE A 813 28.10 21.76 11.07
CA PHE A 813 29.04 22.27 12.09
C PHE A 813 30.41 22.69 11.51
N ASP A 814 30.40 23.19 10.27
CA ASP A 814 31.61 23.62 9.52
C ASP A 814 32.43 24.73 10.18
N PHE A 815 31.87 25.42 11.19
CA PHE A 815 32.54 26.41 12.03
C PHE A 815 33.42 25.77 13.12
N LEU A 816 33.30 24.48 13.38
CA LEU A 816 34.16 23.78 14.35
C LEU A 816 35.52 23.45 13.77
N PRO A 817 36.60 23.42 14.61
CA PRO A 817 37.95 23.13 14.13
C PRO A 817 38.21 21.65 13.86
N GLY A 818 39.18 21.36 12.97
CA GLY A 818 39.66 20.00 12.72
C GLY A 818 38.60 19.03 12.24
N TRP A 819 38.58 17.83 12.82
CA TRP A 819 37.65 16.77 12.44
C TRP A 819 36.21 17.03 12.89
N TRP A 820 35.97 17.88 13.88
CA TRP A 820 34.63 18.25 14.33
C TRP A 820 33.81 18.96 13.26
N ARG A 821 34.43 19.63 12.29
CA ARG A 821 33.76 20.31 11.18
C ARG A 821 32.99 19.35 10.25
N GLY A 822 33.29 18.03 10.33
CA GLY A 822 32.65 17.00 9.56
C GLY A 822 31.21 16.71 10.00
N PHE A 823 30.85 17.06 11.23
CA PHE A 823 29.49 16.78 11.75
C PHE A 823 28.42 17.70 11.20
N GLY A 824 27.20 17.20 11.19
CA GLY A 824 25.98 17.94 10.93
C GLY A 824 24.76 17.23 11.43
N LEU A 825 23.65 17.96 11.48
CA LEU A 825 22.36 17.48 11.96
C LEU A 825 21.24 17.95 11.01
N THR A 826 20.34 17.06 10.69
CA THR A 826 19.04 17.37 10.07
C THR A 826 17.94 16.86 10.97
N ALA A 827 16.95 17.70 11.24
CA ALA A 827 15.78 17.30 12.02
C ALA A 827 14.51 17.88 11.41
N ASN A 828 13.42 17.12 11.49
CA ASN A 828 12.09 17.64 11.20
C ASN A 828 11.04 17.08 12.17
N ALA A 829 9.96 17.84 12.33
CA ALA A 829 8.80 17.45 13.11
C ALA A 829 7.53 17.89 12.38
N THR A 830 6.53 17.05 12.42
CA THR A 830 5.19 17.35 11.89
C THR A 830 4.16 17.03 12.94
N ILE A 831 3.36 18.02 13.30
CA ILE A 831 2.26 17.93 14.25
C ILE A 831 0.98 18.16 13.47
N VAL A 832 0.06 17.19 13.49
CA VAL A 832 -1.18 17.20 12.72
C VAL A 832 -2.40 17.08 13.64
N ASN A 833 -3.48 17.74 13.27
CA ASN A 833 -4.75 17.67 13.96
C ASN A 833 -5.93 17.65 12.98
N SER A 834 -7.05 17.04 13.40
CA SER A 834 -8.30 17.01 12.65
C SER A 834 -9.48 17.03 13.61
N ASP A 835 -10.62 17.52 13.14
CA ASP A 835 -11.91 17.42 13.84
C ASP A 835 -12.53 16.00 13.70
N ALA A 836 -12.08 15.22 12.72
CA ALA A 836 -12.51 13.85 12.51
C ALA A 836 -11.69 12.89 13.39
N LYS A 837 -12.17 12.59 14.59
CA LYS A 837 -11.53 11.67 15.56
C LYS A 837 -12.52 10.59 15.99
N VAL A 838 -12.02 9.36 16.17
CA VAL A 838 -12.78 8.31 16.89
C VAL A 838 -12.84 8.73 18.37
N SER A 839 -14.05 8.85 18.93
CA SER A 839 -14.23 9.08 20.36
C SER A 839 -14.35 7.74 21.09
N ASP A 840 -13.74 7.63 22.28
CA ASP A 840 -13.82 6.46 23.17
C ASP A 840 -15.27 6.17 23.65
N SER A 841 -16.22 7.08 23.40
CA SER A 841 -17.62 6.94 23.77
C SER A 841 -18.49 6.28 22.71
N SER A 842 -17.95 5.85 21.58
CA SER A 842 -18.72 5.26 20.48
C SER A 842 -19.03 3.77 20.68
N HIS A 843 -19.51 3.35 21.84
CA HIS A 843 -20.30 2.11 22.02
C HIS A 843 -21.59 2.16 21.21
N VAL A 844 -21.84 3.25 20.50
CA VAL A 844 -23.03 3.48 19.72
C VAL A 844 -22.81 2.94 18.31
N THR A 845 -23.72 2.17 17.84
CA THR A 845 -24.03 1.67 16.50
C THR A 845 -23.98 2.69 15.34
N GLY A 846 -23.29 3.82 15.50
CA GLY A 846 -23.00 4.84 14.50
C GLY A 846 -21.49 5.00 14.34
N ARG A 847 -20.95 4.61 13.19
CA ARG A 847 -19.52 4.78 12.85
C ARG A 847 -19.14 6.25 13.00
N ALA A 848 -18.28 6.56 13.97
CA ALA A 848 -17.67 7.88 14.05
C ALA A 848 -16.71 8.02 12.84
N PHE A 849 -16.87 9.10 12.07
CA PHE A 849 -15.96 9.43 10.99
C PHE A 849 -14.61 9.91 11.56
N ALA A 850 -13.52 9.32 11.11
CA ALA A 850 -12.17 9.75 11.41
C ALA A 850 -11.23 9.51 10.23
N LEU A 851 -10.14 10.28 10.15
CA LEU A 851 -9.16 10.14 9.09
C LEU A 851 -8.07 9.13 9.48
N PRO A 852 -7.91 8.01 8.75
CA PRO A 852 -6.76 7.13 8.88
C PRO A 852 -5.46 7.86 8.48
N GLY A 853 -4.35 7.51 9.15
CA GLY A 853 -3.03 8.04 8.82
C GLY A 853 -2.58 9.28 9.59
N LEU A 854 -3.48 9.96 10.34
CA LEU A 854 -3.14 11.14 11.14
C LEU A 854 -2.31 10.76 12.36
N GLY A 855 -1.01 11.01 12.31
CA GLY A 855 -0.07 10.84 13.43
C GLY A 855 1.07 11.82 13.34
N ASN A 856 1.52 12.34 14.49
CA ASN A 856 2.71 13.19 14.52
C ASN A 856 3.94 12.36 14.11
N SER A 857 4.89 13.02 13.45
CA SER A 857 6.14 12.39 13.03
C SER A 857 7.35 13.25 13.37
N TYR A 858 8.45 12.60 13.72
CA TYR A 858 9.70 13.23 14.09
C TYR A 858 10.84 12.44 13.46
N ASN A 859 11.76 13.14 12.79
CA ASN A 859 12.94 12.52 12.21
C ASN A 859 14.16 13.32 12.62
N VAL A 860 15.22 12.62 13.04
CA VAL A 860 16.50 13.22 13.40
C VAL A 860 17.62 12.43 12.74
N VAL A 861 18.45 13.11 11.97
CA VAL A 861 19.57 12.49 11.23
C VAL A 861 20.87 13.19 11.62
N GLY A 862 21.71 12.52 12.38
CA GLY A 862 23.08 12.92 12.61
C GLY A 862 23.97 12.39 11.50
N PHE A 863 24.86 13.22 10.97
CA PHE A 863 25.80 12.80 9.95
C PHE A 863 27.21 13.33 10.20
N TYR A 864 28.19 12.61 9.70
CA TYR A 864 29.60 13.00 9.64
C TYR A 864 30.08 12.79 8.22
N GLU A 865 30.71 13.81 7.64
CA GLU A 865 31.31 13.74 6.30
C GLU A 865 32.56 14.60 6.26
N GLN A 866 33.72 13.94 6.19
CA GLN A 866 35.03 14.60 6.03
C GLN A 866 36.04 13.66 5.40
N GLY A 867 36.72 14.13 4.35
CA GLY A 867 37.70 13.34 3.62
C GLY A 867 37.05 12.07 3.04
N PRO A 868 37.68 10.89 3.23
CA PRO A 868 37.13 9.65 2.68
C PRO A 868 36.00 9.05 3.50
N VAL A 869 35.67 9.60 4.67
CA VAL A 869 34.71 9.01 5.62
C VAL A 869 33.37 9.70 5.52
N SER A 870 32.29 8.91 5.39
CA SER A 870 30.90 9.36 5.59
C SER A 870 30.18 8.40 6.53
N VAL A 871 29.50 8.96 7.53
CA VAL A 871 28.66 8.21 8.48
C VAL A 871 27.33 8.93 8.67
N ARG A 872 26.26 8.18 8.79
CA ARG A 872 24.91 8.70 9.04
C ARG A 872 24.17 7.78 9.99
N VAL A 873 23.45 8.36 10.95
CA VAL A 873 22.50 7.68 11.84
C VAL A 873 21.18 8.44 11.77
N ALA A 874 20.11 7.73 11.47
CA ALA A 874 18.76 8.27 11.40
C ALA A 874 17.88 7.65 12.50
N TYR A 875 17.14 8.49 13.21
CA TYR A 875 16.09 8.10 14.14
C TYR A 875 14.76 8.64 13.63
N ASN A 876 13.81 7.73 13.41
CA ASN A 876 12.48 8.03 12.94
C ASN A 876 11.46 7.62 13.99
N ARG A 877 10.50 8.51 14.29
CA ARG A 877 9.39 8.27 15.22
C ARG A 877 8.08 8.72 14.60
N ARG A 878 7.06 7.87 14.69
CA ARG A 878 5.66 8.21 14.41
C ARG A 878 4.82 7.90 15.64
N ASP A 879 4.04 8.86 16.11
CA ASP A 879 3.14 8.70 17.25
C ASP A 879 1.92 7.84 16.87
N LYS A 880 1.16 7.38 17.88
CA LYS A 880 -0.08 6.60 17.70
C LYS A 880 -1.01 7.29 16.69
N PHE A 881 -1.56 6.51 15.74
CA PHE A 881 -2.52 6.98 14.76
C PHE A 881 -3.57 5.92 14.44
N LEU A 882 -4.73 6.36 13.94
CA LEU A 882 -5.76 5.48 13.41
C LEU A 882 -5.28 4.88 12.08
N ALA A 883 -5.12 3.56 12.01
CA ALA A 883 -4.74 2.86 10.78
C ALA A 883 -5.95 2.55 9.90
N SER A 884 -7.08 2.16 10.51
CA SER A 884 -8.33 1.85 9.82
C SER A 884 -9.52 2.09 10.73
N LEU A 885 -10.67 2.52 10.15
CA LEU A 885 -11.94 2.65 10.86
C LEU A 885 -12.65 1.30 11.10
N SER A 886 -12.38 0.32 10.25
CA SER A 886 -12.94 -1.03 10.34
C SER A 886 -11.92 -2.06 9.88
N GLY A 887 -10.77 -2.06 10.53
CA GLY A 887 -9.59 -2.85 10.13
C GLY A 887 -9.42 -4.13 10.91
N ASP A 888 -10.15 -4.33 12.00
CA ASP A 888 -10.27 -5.64 12.63
C ASP A 888 -11.37 -6.47 11.95
N GLY A 889 -11.29 -7.76 12.03
CA GLY A 889 -12.28 -8.67 11.42
C GLY A 889 -13.70 -8.55 12.01
N SER A 890 -13.91 -7.72 13.03
CA SER A 890 -15.20 -7.41 13.65
C SER A 890 -15.79 -6.07 13.18
N GLY A 891 -15.06 -5.31 12.35
CA GLY A 891 -15.46 -3.97 11.89
C GLY A 891 -15.11 -2.85 12.88
N GLY A 892 -14.27 -3.12 13.88
CA GLY A 892 -13.77 -2.14 14.84
C GLY A 892 -12.58 -1.33 14.32
N PRO A 893 -12.27 -0.17 14.95
CA PRO A 893 -11.13 0.66 14.58
C PRO A 893 -9.81 0.01 14.99
N VAL A 894 -8.78 0.19 14.20
CA VAL A 894 -7.41 -0.25 14.48
C VAL A 894 -6.48 0.94 14.58
N PHE A 895 -5.74 1.03 15.66
CA PHE A 895 -4.72 2.05 15.91
C PHE A 895 -3.32 1.43 15.87
N THR A 896 -2.45 1.94 15.03
CA THR A 896 -1.02 1.69 15.13
C THR A 896 -0.46 2.49 16.30
N GLN A 897 0.26 1.83 17.19
CA GLN A 897 0.91 2.47 18.34
C GLN A 897 2.17 3.22 17.90
N THR A 898 2.75 3.99 18.81
CA THR A 898 4.00 4.72 18.56
C THR A 898 5.09 3.76 18.07
N TYR A 899 5.65 4.08 16.91
CA TYR A 899 6.71 3.31 16.25
C TYR A 899 8.00 4.12 16.18
N ASN A 900 9.12 3.48 16.51
CA ASN A 900 10.44 4.09 16.49
C ASN A 900 11.41 3.19 15.74
N GLN A 901 12.21 3.77 14.83
CA GLN A 901 13.22 3.02 14.08
C GLN A 901 14.56 3.75 14.07
N VAL A 902 15.64 2.99 14.13
CA VAL A 902 17.01 3.50 13.99
C VAL A 902 17.67 2.82 12.82
N ASP A 903 18.24 3.65 11.92
CA ASP A 903 18.98 3.21 10.75
C ASP A 903 20.36 3.84 10.75
N MET A 904 21.34 3.14 10.18
CA MET A 904 22.72 3.64 10.10
C MET A 904 23.37 3.32 8.75
N ARG A 905 24.33 4.13 8.37
CA ARG A 905 25.22 3.88 7.23
C ARG A 905 26.60 4.45 7.53
N ALA A 906 27.62 3.69 7.17
CA ALA A 906 29.01 4.16 7.17
C ALA A 906 29.67 3.78 5.85
N ALA A 907 30.43 4.69 5.26
CA ALA A 907 31.13 4.45 4.01
C ALA A 907 32.55 5.05 4.05
N TYR A 908 33.45 4.41 3.34
CA TYR A 908 34.83 4.83 3.21
C TYR A 908 35.29 4.80 1.74
N GLN A 909 35.74 5.94 1.25
CA GLN A 909 36.30 6.08 -0.11
C GLN A 909 37.74 5.58 -0.13
N LEU A 910 37.93 4.32 -0.56
CA LEU A 910 39.28 3.69 -0.61
C LEU A 910 40.19 4.30 -1.67
N THR A 911 39.66 4.55 -2.85
CA THR A 911 40.31 5.22 -3.97
C THR A 911 39.32 6.18 -4.64
N ARG A 912 39.78 7.00 -5.59
CA ARG A 912 38.85 7.86 -6.36
C ARG A 912 37.74 7.09 -7.09
N TYR A 913 37.88 5.77 -7.27
CA TYR A 913 36.93 4.92 -7.97
C TYR A 913 36.18 3.91 -7.06
N LEU A 914 36.77 3.56 -5.91
CA LEU A 914 36.26 2.47 -5.07
C LEU A 914 35.78 2.98 -3.72
N ASN A 915 34.51 2.76 -3.42
CA ASN A 915 33.89 3.02 -2.14
C ASN A 915 33.45 1.70 -1.49
N VAL A 916 33.70 1.53 -0.20
CA VAL A 916 33.18 0.42 0.61
C VAL A 916 32.21 0.97 1.64
N PHE A 917 31.14 0.22 1.93
CA PHE A 917 30.13 0.69 2.87
C PHE A 917 29.47 -0.45 3.66
N VAL A 918 28.93 -0.09 4.81
CA VAL A 918 28.04 -0.91 5.62
C VAL A 918 26.78 -0.12 5.95
N GLU A 919 25.64 -0.82 5.98
CA GLU A 919 24.35 -0.23 6.31
C GLU A 919 23.64 -1.12 7.32
N GLY A 920 22.83 -0.52 8.19
CA GLY A 920 21.92 -1.23 9.09
C GLY A 920 20.56 -0.55 9.07
N THR A 921 19.50 -1.33 8.86
CA THR A 921 18.11 -0.85 8.89
C THR A 921 17.37 -1.58 10.00
N ASN A 922 16.54 -0.84 10.75
CA ASN A 922 15.81 -1.36 11.90
C ASN A 922 16.73 -2.03 12.93
N ILE A 923 17.88 -1.42 13.23
CA ILE A 923 18.90 -2.02 14.10
C ILE A 923 18.40 -2.22 15.55
N GLY A 924 17.33 -1.51 15.95
CA GLY A 924 16.65 -1.66 17.23
C GLY A 924 15.59 -2.76 17.26
N GLN A 925 15.31 -3.42 16.15
CA GLN A 925 14.25 -4.43 16.00
C GLN A 925 12.92 -3.92 16.57
N ALA A 926 12.42 -2.82 16.02
CA ALA A 926 11.20 -2.17 16.48
C ALA A 926 9.98 -3.06 16.23
N HIS A 927 9.10 -3.14 17.24
CA HIS A 927 7.81 -3.80 17.13
C HIS A 927 6.78 -2.85 16.53
N LEU A 928 6.01 -3.34 15.55
CA LEU A 928 4.84 -2.65 15.03
C LEU A 928 3.59 -3.18 15.75
N ILE A 929 3.13 -2.41 16.76
CA ILE A 929 1.99 -2.82 17.58
C ILE A 929 0.71 -2.16 17.10
N LYS A 930 -0.34 -2.96 16.92
CA LYS A 930 -1.69 -2.52 16.58
C LYS A 930 -2.66 -2.85 17.71
N LYS A 931 -3.53 -1.90 18.04
CA LYS A 931 -4.56 -2.05 19.08
C LYS A 931 -5.92 -1.64 18.54
N GLY A 932 -6.97 -2.19 19.12
CA GLY A 932 -8.35 -1.83 18.86
C GLY A 932 -8.75 -0.52 19.55
N LEU A 933 -10.04 -0.39 19.87
CA LEU A 933 -10.60 0.79 20.50
C LEU A 933 -9.98 1.04 21.89
N TYR A 934 -9.81 -0.02 22.69
CA TYR A 934 -9.22 0.05 24.02
C TYR A 934 -7.77 -0.43 24.04
N ASN A 935 -7.02 0.03 25.04
CA ASN A 935 -5.59 -0.30 25.17
C ASN A 935 -5.28 -1.78 25.42
N ASN A 936 -6.21 -2.52 25.96
CA ASN A 936 -6.12 -3.97 26.17
C ASN A 936 -6.50 -4.79 24.93
N GLU A 937 -7.13 -4.19 23.90
CA GLU A 937 -7.44 -4.88 22.66
C GLU A 937 -6.19 -4.95 21.77
N LEU A 938 -5.33 -5.94 22.00
CA LEU A 938 -4.18 -6.19 21.13
C LEU A 938 -4.67 -6.83 19.82
N ILE A 939 -4.56 -6.10 18.71
CA ILE A 939 -4.90 -6.58 17.36
C ILE A 939 -3.70 -7.22 16.67
N GLY A 940 -2.50 -6.75 16.97
CA GLY A 940 -1.29 -7.37 16.45
C GLY A 940 -0.01 -6.80 17.04
N ASP A 941 1.00 -7.66 17.16
CA ASP A 941 2.39 -7.31 17.43
C ASP A 941 3.25 -7.98 16.37
N TYR A 942 3.98 -7.18 15.59
CA TYR A 942 4.77 -7.63 14.45
C TYR A 942 6.23 -7.27 14.70
N LEU A 943 7.11 -8.24 14.58
CA LEU A 943 8.55 -8.09 14.70
C LEU A 943 9.24 -8.48 13.38
N ASP A 944 9.81 -7.49 12.72
CA ASP A 944 10.75 -7.67 11.62
C ASP A 944 12.19 -7.70 12.14
N GLY A 945 13.03 -8.51 11.53
CA GLY A 945 14.46 -8.55 11.84
C GLY A 945 15.19 -7.25 11.50
N ALA A 946 16.37 -7.07 12.07
CA ALA A 946 17.29 -6.06 11.61
C ALA A 946 17.97 -6.53 10.31
N PHE A 947 18.22 -5.58 9.41
CA PHE A 947 18.91 -5.82 8.14
C PHE A 947 20.29 -5.17 8.17
N TYR A 948 21.33 -5.93 7.86
CA TYR A 948 22.69 -5.45 7.72
C TYR A 948 23.18 -5.66 6.29
N TYR A 949 23.85 -4.67 5.74
CA TYR A 949 24.41 -4.71 4.40
C TYR A 949 25.90 -4.45 4.47
N ALA A 950 26.67 -5.13 3.66
CA ALA A 950 28.05 -4.81 3.37
C ALA A 950 28.25 -4.79 1.85
N GLY A 951 28.90 -3.78 1.33
CA GLY A 951 29.00 -3.61 -0.10
C GLY A 951 30.18 -2.81 -0.58
N VAL A 952 30.36 -2.91 -1.88
CA VAL A 952 31.38 -2.18 -2.65
C VAL A 952 30.72 -1.46 -3.82
N ARG A 953 31.25 -0.30 -4.16
CA ARG A 953 30.80 0.51 -5.30
C ARG A 953 32.04 0.99 -6.08
N LEU A 954 31.97 0.84 -7.38
CA LEU A 954 32.91 1.32 -8.36
C LEU A 954 32.29 2.45 -9.18
N ASP A 955 32.92 3.60 -9.25
CA ASP A 955 32.59 4.77 -10.06
C ASP A 955 33.68 5.04 -11.07
N PHE A 956 33.40 5.10 -12.35
CA PHE A 956 34.38 5.31 -13.41
C PHE A 956 33.87 6.10 -14.60
#